data_11c2afa197ff70991f9dbfe1a99009ef
#
_entry.id   11c2afa197ff70991f9dbfe1a99009ef
#
_cell.length_a   1.000
_cell.length_b   1.000
_cell.length_c   1.000
_cell.angle_alpha   90.00
_cell.angle_beta   90.00
_cell.angle_gamma   90.00
#
_symmetry.space_group_name_H-M   'P 1'
#
loop_
_entity.id
_entity.type
_entity.pdbx_description
1 polymer ?
#
loop_
_entity_poly.entity_id
_entity_poly.type
_entity_poly.pdbx_seq_one_letter_code
_entity_poly.pdbx_strand_id
1 'polypeptide(L)'
;VFTLGAYDFTEVREAAVDSEKENVVNGGAERGLYGVAYSDMKTLGSHKDGTSLFFNIPRSGALKVETDSTTAHSGKRSFKVTTPANSVNQLYMFPVPVRLNKPISLSAWIKAEKPTNVTVGLFPCNGSIYAKTFTVGTVWKKYTLNVPAYGKTFSNVNIVGNPGYAYGDAYGLIFPRFDFPENATVWIDDISSKLSENAEFRELSSVWISGTLDRDSTCYYPEDTITANLKLESAGKTAETELSWRIEDAFGKRIASSPAERVTLPAEKSVSFKAPEKRRGWMTLYVTAKTGDRIDEHVLPFGVINHPGPMVRRFGINVEDPLAHNANVTIALMKEFRLGSARVWNSGGHGFEGVGLFHDAGIYTLFCLDNVLSGKEAFFLPKDYSAWKKYLTEKAGMVKGKVDAYEILNEPNIWSGRSANPDPERLEVTDIDSIARCTLETAEILRKIDPNAKIAGADPCGTNVAWIESLISKPGVAATLDIISEHPYRQLPELPDYGEDMQSLRKMAARFKTDYKFFATEAGRVYPMNYPDNRIMPQALKYAARDVRNEIVGFANGVDVYFHFAVGIGFCQTGWTVVRTGNGENGGEVMPNIYLYAIRAAADRIEDGKPAGQVKLGANFRCYIFDLGTRRTAVLWKWNGKPEKIEFAKPFRAYDFMGSRIDGTTFELSEFPVYLESEESAAELAKQIASAKLNITDKAFRTSVKITGPHTFAVEVANLTAKPLSGTVSVLTPRLVDGEQKLEFRDIPGESTDRVAFRTVPEIGMTPREAKLKVELPAIKQSETVSVSLRALFVPKAEKAIAIDGDLSDWQDVAPVVLTVKNSVQSSPWSESMKKSTVKFRSKWDSARLYLAFEVKKDGFHPVDTHGESATWLGDGVQFALDTVANAPKGTAGYQDDDFEYLLSLYQGKPLLNRLAASASSYDSLSKSLGRTDQGDCAIRRTADGVVYELALPPVSISPFKLLPGSATRFSFIVNMNDGEKRVGWIELTPGIGQQPKRPDQFMDMVLLP
;
A
#
# COMPACT_ATOMS: atom_id res chain seq x y z
N VAL A 1 13.98 0.93 13.74
CA VAL A 1 12.62 0.44 13.83
C VAL A 1 11.73 1.60 14.10
N PHE A 2 11.06 2.00 13.08
CA PHE A 2 9.87 2.74 13.30
C PHE A 2 8.78 1.67 13.50
N THR A 3 8.41 1.39 14.74
CA THR A 3 7.00 1.23 14.94
C THR A 3 6.43 2.37 14.12
N LEU A 4 5.69 2.13 13.09
CA LEU A 4 4.65 3.01 12.63
C LEU A 4 4.01 3.43 13.93
N GLY A 5 4.42 4.60 14.46
CA GLY A 5 3.86 5.14 15.69
C GLY A 5 2.41 5.01 15.41
N ALA A 6 1.72 4.17 16.17
CA ALA A 6 0.37 3.81 15.87
C ALA A 6 -0.29 5.14 15.59
N TYR A 7 -0.48 5.45 14.33
CA TYR A 7 -1.30 6.58 13.96
C TYR A 7 -2.54 6.37 14.78
N ASP A 8 -2.82 7.30 15.63
CA ASP A 8 -3.91 7.14 16.58
C ASP A 8 -5.21 7.18 15.81
N PHE A 9 -5.52 6.04 15.18
CA PHE A 9 -6.81 5.78 14.58
C PHE A 9 -7.87 5.58 15.66
N THR A 10 -7.51 5.69 16.92
CA THR A 10 -8.36 5.35 18.05
C THR A 10 -9.61 6.20 18.07
N GLU A 11 -9.51 7.49 17.84
CA GLU A 11 -10.69 8.37 17.81
C GLU A 11 -11.67 8.09 16.67
N VAL A 12 -11.16 7.80 15.48
CA VAL A 12 -12.00 7.42 14.33
C VAL A 12 -12.54 6.01 14.49
N ARG A 13 -11.80 5.14 15.13
CA ARG A 13 -12.16 3.73 15.38
C ARG A 13 -13.29 3.60 16.38
N GLU A 14 -13.23 4.29 17.49
CA GLU A 14 -14.24 4.17 18.56
C GLU A 14 -15.58 4.78 18.13
N ALA A 15 -15.58 5.92 17.46
CA ALA A 15 -16.78 6.54 16.95
C ALA A 15 -17.44 5.76 15.79
N ALA A 16 -16.66 5.01 15.00
CA ALA A 16 -17.19 4.24 13.87
C ALA A 16 -17.70 2.84 14.25
N VAL A 17 -17.35 2.33 15.43
CA VAL A 17 -17.55 0.92 15.81
C VAL A 17 -18.34 0.83 17.11
N ASP A 18 -19.55 1.35 17.11
CA ASP A 18 -20.50 1.13 18.18
C ASP A 18 -21.17 -0.25 18.03
N SER A 19 -21.03 -1.12 19.04
CA SER A 19 -21.54 -2.49 19.00
C SER A 19 -23.07 -2.58 18.96
N GLU A 20 -23.76 -1.55 19.41
CA GLU A 20 -25.22 -1.53 19.44
C GLU A 20 -25.83 -0.78 18.24
N LYS A 21 -25.01 -0.07 17.47
CA LYS A 21 -25.48 0.72 16.33
C LYS A 21 -25.80 -0.18 15.15
N GLU A 22 -26.86 0.14 14.42
CA GLU A 22 -27.13 -0.43 13.10
C GLU A 22 -26.07 0.05 12.12
N ASN A 23 -25.38 -0.90 11.47
CA ASN A 23 -24.26 -0.60 10.60
C ASN A 23 -24.59 -0.67 9.11
N VAL A 24 -25.74 -1.26 8.74
CA VAL A 24 -26.19 -1.32 7.34
C VAL A 24 -26.89 -0.02 6.97
N VAL A 25 -26.37 0.64 5.96
CA VAL A 25 -26.99 1.85 5.42
C VAL A 25 -28.16 1.45 4.55
N ASN A 26 -29.34 2.06 4.80
CA ASN A 26 -30.55 1.80 4.05
C ASN A 26 -31.00 0.32 4.02
N GLY A 27 -30.83 -0.41 5.12
CA GLY A 27 -31.20 -1.82 5.20
C GLY A 27 -32.69 -2.10 4.96
N GLY A 28 -33.59 -1.13 5.22
CA GLY A 28 -35.02 -1.21 4.95
C GLY A 28 -35.43 -0.70 3.57
N ALA A 29 -34.49 -0.48 2.63
CA ALA A 29 -34.74 -0.05 1.24
C ALA A 29 -35.48 1.31 1.07
N GLU A 30 -35.73 2.05 2.14
CA GLU A 30 -36.61 3.24 2.13
C GLU A 30 -36.02 4.43 1.36
N ARG A 31 -34.69 4.43 1.18
CA ARG A 31 -33.97 5.45 0.42
C ARG A 31 -33.65 4.98 -1.03
N GLY A 32 -34.51 4.15 -1.61
CA GLY A 32 -34.25 3.60 -2.94
C GLY A 32 -33.02 2.69 -2.98
N LEU A 33 -32.21 2.79 -3.99
CA LEU A 33 -30.98 1.98 -4.14
C LEU A 33 -29.75 2.58 -3.43
N TYR A 34 -29.93 3.55 -2.57
CA TYR A 34 -28.85 4.12 -1.78
C TYR A 34 -28.16 3.05 -0.91
N GLY A 35 -26.86 2.98 -0.97
CA GLY A 35 -26.08 2.00 -0.19
C GLY A 35 -25.99 0.59 -0.78
N VAL A 36 -26.52 0.40 -1.98
CA VAL A 36 -26.56 -0.90 -2.67
C VAL A 36 -25.62 -0.89 -3.88
N ALA A 37 -24.87 -1.96 -4.05
CA ALA A 37 -24.06 -2.22 -5.22
C ALA A 37 -24.30 -3.66 -5.69
N TYR A 38 -24.19 -3.92 -6.99
CA TYR A 38 -24.33 -5.26 -7.54
C TYR A 38 -23.38 -5.52 -8.70
N SER A 39 -23.00 -6.78 -8.91
CA SER A 39 -22.08 -7.17 -9.94
C SER A 39 -22.48 -8.48 -10.62
N ASP A 40 -22.14 -8.55 -11.89
CA ASP A 40 -22.08 -9.79 -12.65
C ASP A 40 -20.62 -10.26 -12.69
N MET A 41 -20.29 -11.29 -11.92
CA MET A 41 -18.91 -11.76 -11.76
C MET A 41 -18.29 -12.44 -12.96
N LYS A 42 -19.07 -12.85 -13.98
CA LYS A 42 -18.49 -13.40 -15.22
C LYS A 42 -17.64 -12.38 -16.00
N THR A 43 -17.71 -11.12 -15.62
CA THR A 43 -17.08 -10.00 -16.29
C THR A 43 -16.03 -9.26 -15.48
N LEU A 44 -15.56 -9.82 -14.37
CA LEU A 44 -14.46 -9.23 -13.56
C LEU A 44 -13.16 -8.99 -14.35
N GLY A 45 -13.04 -9.49 -15.55
CA GLY A 45 -11.87 -9.30 -16.41
C GLY A 45 -12.14 -8.57 -17.73
N SER A 46 -13.38 -8.23 -18.07
CA SER A 46 -13.67 -7.60 -19.36
C SER A 46 -14.95 -6.78 -19.36
N HIS A 47 -14.94 -5.66 -18.70
CA HIS A 47 -16.08 -4.75 -18.73
C HIS A 47 -16.08 -3.94 -20.01
N LYS A 48 -16.77 -4.41 -21.03
CA LYS A 48 -16.93 -3.68 -22.31
C LYS A 48 -17.77 -2.40 -22.22
N ASP A 49 -18.43 -2.15 -21.10
CA ASP A 49 -19.38 -1.04 -20.94
C ASP A 49 -19.12 -0.16 -19.69
N GLY A 50 -17.95 -0.31 -19.04
CA GLY A 50 -17.48 0.65 -18.06
C GLY A 50 -18.17 0.68 -16.70
N THR A 51 -18.93 -0.35 -16.34
CA THR A 51 -19.60 -0.38 -15.05
C THR A 51 -18.80 -1.11 -13.99
N SER A 52 -18.58 -0.46 -12.85
CA SER A 52 -17.87 -1.01 -11.70
C SER A 52 -18.80 -1.67 -10.70
N LEU A 53 -18.22 -2.47 -9.80
CA LEU A 53 -18.91 -3.16 -8.70
C LEU A 53 -19.77 -2.27 -7.80
N PHE A 54 -19.61 -0.96 -7.87
CA PHE A 54 -20.24 -0.03 -6.96
C PHE A 54 -21.23 0.92 -7.67
N PHE A 55 -21.65 0.61 -8.89
CA PHE A 55 -22.50 1.48 -9.67
C PHE A 55 -23.79 0.80 -10.08
N ASN A 56 -24.87 1.50 -9.85
CA ASN A 56 -26.22 1.07 -10.16
C ASN A 56 -26.57 1.27 -11.65
N ILE A 57 -25.67 0.97 -12.60
CA ILE A 57 -26.02 1.02 -14.02
C ILE A 57 -26.31 -0.41 -14.49
N PRO A 58 -27.57 -0.77 -14.74
CA PRO A 58 -27.91 -2.12 -15.20
C PRO A 58 -27.39 -2.34 -16.62
N ARG A 59 -26.75 -3.46 -16.84
CA ARG A 59 -26.37 -3.97 -18.16
C ARG A 59 -27.55 -4.77 -18.76
N SER A 60 -27.70 -4.76 -20.06
CA SER A 60 -28.58 -5.71 -20.72
C SER A 60 -28.12 -7.15 -20.41
N GLY A 61 -28.96 -7.95 -19.76
CA GLY A 61 -28.64 -9.32 -19.34
C GLY A 61 -27.95 -9.46 -18.00
N ALA A 62 -27.76 -8.39 -17.23
CA ALA A 62 -27.21 -8.41 -15.88
C ALA A 62 -28.31 -8.55 -14.82
N LEU A 63 -27.89 -8.83 -13.58
CA LEU A 63 -28.70 -8.74 -12.38
C LEU A 63 -29.45 -7.42 -12.36
N LYS A 64 -30.78 -7.47 -12.20
CA LYS A 64 -31.60 -6.27 -12.02
C LYS A 64 -31.92 -6.10 -10.54
N VAL A 65 -31.58 -4.96 -10.00
CA VAL A 65 -31.99 -4.56 -8.64
C VAL A 65 -32.87 -3.33 -8.74
N GLU A 66 -34.02 -3.36 -8.10
CA GLU A 66 -34.97 -2.26 -8.02
C GLU A 66 -35.59 -2.21 -6.63
N THR A 67 -36.18 -1.09 -6.26
CA THR A 67 -37.01 -1.02 -5.07
C THR A 67 -38.45 -1.35 -5.44
N ASP A 68 -39.10 -2.21 -4.66
CA ASP A 68 -40.47 -2.64 -4.84
C ASP A 68 -41.34 -2.06 -3.71
N SER A 69 -42.29 -1.19 -4.05
CA SER A 69 -43.26 -0.62 -3.13
C SER A 69 -44.55 -1.42 -3.03
N THR A 70 -44.69 -2.50 -3.79
CA THR A 70 -45.88 -3.37 -3.74
C THR A 70 -45.78 -4.42 -2.66
N THR A 71 -44.58 -4.71 -2.20
CA THR A 71 -44.33 -5.68 -1.13
C THR A 71 -43.08 -5.30 -0.32
N ALA A 72 -43.27 -5.17 1.00
CA ALA A 72 -42.20 -4.94 1.97
C ALA A 72 -42.44 -5.82 3.19
N HIS A 73 -41.38 -6.14 3.94
CA HIS A 73 -41.53 -6.77 5.25
C HIS A 73 -41.91 -5.70 6.29
N SER A 74 -41.15 -4.60 6.29
CA SER A 74 -41.49 -3.41 7.07
C SER A 74 -41.42 -2.13 6.20
N GLY A 75 -41.82 -0.98 6.72
CA GLY A 75 -41.75 0.26 5.96
C GLY A 75 -42.65 0.27 4.72
N LYS A 76 -42.14 0.84 3.63
CA LYS A 76 -42.85 1.03 2.36
C LYS A 76 -42.24 0.29 1.18
N ARG A 77 -40.99 -0.13 1.28
CA ARG A 77 -40.21 -0.68 0.16
C ARG A 77 -39.41 -1.89 0.58
N SER A 78 -39.04 -2.69 -0.40
CA SER A 78 -37.99 -3.72 -0.28
C SER A 78 -37.10 -3.69 -1.51
N PHE A 79 -35.92 -4.27 -1.43
CA PHE A 79 -35.08 -4.52 -2.61
C PHE A 79 -35.62 -5.74 -3.35
N LYS A 80 -35.91 -5.59 -4.63
CA LYS A 80 -36.26 -6.67 -5.54
C LYS A 80 -35.09 -6.99 -6.45
N VAL A 81 -34.63 -8.21 -6.41
CA VAL A 81 -33.52 -8.74 -7.20
C VAL A 81 -34.05 -9.74 -8.21
N THR A 82 -33.78 -9.50 -9.49
CA THR A 82 -34.11 -10.43 -10.58
C THR A 82 -32.84 -10.85 -11.28
N THR A 83 -32.59 -12.16 -11.34
CA THR A 83 -31.36 -12.73 -11.86
C THR A 83 -31.57 -13.37 -13.23
N PRO A 84 -30.69 -13.09 -14.22
CA PRO A 84 -30.73 -13.74 -15.52
C PRO A 84 -30.18 -15.16 -15.48
N ALA A 85 -30.34 -15.88 -16.58
CA ALA A 85 -29.65 -17.15 -16.82
C ALA A 85 -28.15 -16.96 -17.03
N ASN A 86 -27.36 -17.97 -16.67
CA ASN A 86 -25.90 -18.03 -16.90
C ASN A 86 -25.08 -16.88 -16.33
N SER A 87 -25.43 -16.36 -15.15
CA SER A 87 -24.70 -15.30 -14.47
C SER A 87 -24.46 -15.63 -12.99
N VAL A 88 -23.36 -15.09 -12.46
CA VAL A 88 -23.12 -15.06 -11.01
C VAL A 88 -23.68 -13.77 -10.47
N ASN A 89 -24.72 -13.86 -9.65
CA ASN A 89 -25.53 -12.74 -9.26
C ASN A 89 -25.28 -12.37 -7.82
N GLN A 90 -24.71 -11.20 -7.57
CA GLN A 90 -24.28 -10.76 -6.24
C GLN A 90 -24.78 -9.34 -5.95
N LEU A 91 -25.39 -9.18 -4.80
CA LEU A 91 -25.77 -7.88 -4.22
C LEU A 91 -24.87 -7.58 -3.05
N TYR A 92 -24.26 -6.42 -3.05
CA TYR A 92 -23.45 -5.90 -1.95
C TYR A 92 -24.14 -4.72 -1.28
N MET A 93 -24.06 -4.68 0.03
CA MET A 93 -24.36 -3.46 0.79
C MET A 93 -23.06 -2.70 1.05
N PHE A 94 -23.15 -1.42 1.40
CA PHE A 94 -22.00 -0.66 1.85
C PHE A 94 -21.28 -1.36 3.00
N PRO A 95 -19.95 -1.23 3.09
CA PRO A 95 -19.17 -1.97 4.05
C PRO A 95 -19.56 -1.63 5.48
N VAL A 96 -19.52 -2.65 6.32
CA VAL A 96 -19.81 -2.54 7.75
C VAL A 96 -18.54 -2.80 8.56
N PRO A 97 -18.37 -2.17 9.73
CA PRO A 97 -17.22 -2.38 10.58
C PRO A 97 -17.21 -3.79 11.19
N VAL A 98 -16.01 -4.35 11.33
CA VAL A 98 -15.73 -5.59 12.05
C VAL A 98 -14.59 -5.40 13.04
N ARG A 99 -14.59 -6.20 14.10
CA ARG A 99 -13.52 -6.24 15.11
C ARG A 99 -12.97 -7.64 15.25
N LEU A 100 -11.64 -7.74 15.35
CA LEU A 100 -10.98 -9.01 15.64
C LEU A 100 -11.46 -9.60 16.98
N ASN A 101 -11.75 -10.88 16.97
CA ASN A 101 -12.22 -11.65 18.14
C ASN A 101 -13.50 -11.11 18.79
N LYS A 102 -14.31 -10.36 18.04
CA LYS A 102 -15.63 -9.92 18.47
C LYS A 102 -16.72 -10.58 17.63
N PRO A 103 -17.91 -10.79 18.19
CA PRO A 103 -19.03 -11.29 17.42
C PRO A 103 -19.49 -10.26 16.40
N ILE A 104 -19.97 -10.74 15.27
CA ILE A 104 -20.69 -9.96 14.27
C ILE A 104 -21.82 -10.79 13.70
N SER A 105 -22.95 -10.20 13.48
CA SER A 105 -24.09 -10.83 12.80
C SER A 105 -24.53 -10.02 11.60
N LEU A 106 -25.04 -10.72 10.60
CA LEU A 106 -25.75 -10.16 9.46
C LEU A 106 -27.09 -10.87 9.37
N SER A 107 -28.17 -10.13 9.36
CA SER A 107 -29.51 -10.66 9.17
C SER A 107 -30.26 -9.91 8.08
N ALA A 108 -31.22 -10.55 7.46
CA ALA A 108 -32.16 -9.94 6.52
C ALA A 108 -33.47 -10.72 6.51
N TRP A 109 -34.57 -10.02 6.24
CA TRP A 109 -35.81 -10.65 5.85
C TRP A 109 -35.81 -10.90 4.36
N ILE A 110 -36.04 -12.13 3.97
CA ILE A 110 -35.94 -12.55 2.56
C ILE A 110 -37.14 -13.41 2.19
N LYS A 111 -37.70 -13.18 1.00
CA LYS A 111 -38.65 -14.06 0.33
C LYS A 111 -38.29 -14.18 -1.15
N ALA A 112 -38.76 -15.22 -1.80
CA ALA A 112 -38.56 -15.44 -3.23
C ALA A 112 -39.90 -15.72 -3.95
N GLU A 113 -39.93 -15.52 -5.24
CA GLU A 113 -41.10 -15.87 -6.06
C GLU A 113 -41.35 -17.36 -6.04
N LYS A 114 -40.28 -18.17 -6.05
CA LYS A 114 -40.26 -19.63 -5.93
C LYS A 114 -39.18 -20.02 -4.94
N PRO A 115 -39.34 -21.16 -4.22
CA PRO A 115 -38.28 -21.61 -3.31
C PRO A 115 -36.95 -21.70 -4.02
N THR A 116 -35.94 -21.01 -3.43
CA THR A 116 -34.62 -20.91 -4.02
C THR A 116 -33.54 -20.80 -2.93
N ASN A 117 -32.27 -20.99 -3.30
CA ASN A 117 -31.15 -20.85 -2.37
C ASN A 117 -30.52 -19.46 -2.48
N VAL A 118 -30.35 -18.80 -1.35
CA VAL A 118 -29.67 -17.52 -1.23
C VAL A 118 -28.52 -17.67 -0.23
N THR A 119 -27.31 -17.26 -0.64
CA THR A 119 -26.17 -17.22 0.26
C THR A 119 -26.06 -15.83 0.89
N VAL A 120 -26.01 -15.78 2.19
CA VAL A 120 -25.82 -14.57 2.98
C VAL A 120 -24.41 -14.61 3.55
N GLY A 121 -23.63 -13.58 3.33
CA GLY A 121 -22.23 -13.57 3.71
C GLY A 121 -21.64 -12.21 4.06
N LEU A 122 -20.52 -12.27 4.74
CA LEU A 122 -19.64 -11.15 5.05
C LEU A 122 -18.34 -11.36 4.28
N PHE A 123 -18.13 -10.59 3.25
CA PHE A 123 -17.09 -10.82 2.25
C PHE A 123 -16.04 -9.70 2.22
N PRO A 124 -14.75 -10.03 2.30
CA PRO A 124 -13.73 -9.29 1.59
C PRO A 124 -13.78 -9.69 0.11
N CYS A 125 -13.33 -8.88 -0.81
CA CYS A 125 -13.48 -9.13 -2.25
C CYS A 125 -12.94 -10.47 -2.76
N ASN A 126 -11.94 -11.06 -2.15
CA ASN A 126 -11.26 -12.27 -2.63
C ASN A 126 -11.71 -13.54 -1.89
N GLY A 127 -13.00 -13.83 -1.94
CA GLY A 127 -13.57 -15.04 -1.38
C GLY A 127 -14.32 -14.81 -0.08
N SER A 128 -15.22 -15.76 0.24
CA SER A 128 -16.01 -15.67 1.45
C SER A 128 -15.15 -15.87 2.69
N ILE A 129 -15.19 -14.93 3.62
CA ILE A 129 -14.69 -15.19 4.96
C ILE A 129 -15.71 -15.99 5.74
N TYR A 130 -16.96 -15.53 5.76
CA TYR A 130 -18.07 -16.18 6.42
C TYR A 130 -19.31 -16.09 5.52
N ALA A 131 -19.92 -17.23 5.21
CA ALA A 131 -21.13 -17.27 4.42
C ALA A 131 -21.97 -18.49 4.81
N LYS A 132 -23.29 -18.38 4.61
CA LYS A 132 -24.23 -19.47 4.81
C LYS A 132 -25.33 -19.42 3.76
N THR A 133 -25.58 -20.55 3.12
CA THR A 133 -26.67 -20.71 2.16
C THR A 133 -27.94 -21.11 2.88
N PHE A 134 -29.04 -20.44 2.55
CA PHE A 134 -30.36 -20.69 3.07
C PHE A 134 -31.34 -21.02 1.95
N THR A 135 -32.24 -21.96 2.19
CA THR A 135 -33.40 -22.15 1.31
C THR A 135 -34.46 -21.13 1.68
N VAL A 136 -34.74 -20.22 0.76
CA VAL A 136 -35.69 -19.13 0.89
C VAL A 136 -37.01 -19.52 0.26
N GLY A 137 -38.11 -19.39 1.02
CA GLY A 137 -39.44 -19.68 0.55
C GLY A 137 -40.18 -18.48 -0.01
N THR A 138 -41.50 -18.63 -0.28
CA THR A 138 -42.32 -17.56 -0.87
C THR A 138 -42.91 -16.58 0.13
N VAL A 139 -42.68 -16.79 1.42
CA VAL A 139 -43.13 -15.89 2.50
C VAL A 139 -41.93 -15.26 3.16
N TRP A 140 -42.11 -14.04 3.68
CA TRP A 140 -41.08 -13.35 4.42
C TRP A 140 -40.61 -14.18 5.61
N LYS A 141 -39.30 -14.37 5.71
CA LYS A 141 -38.65 -15.04 6.81
C LYS A 141 -37.29 -14.38 7.08
N LYS A 142 -36.94 -14.25 8.37
CA LYS A 142 -35.63 -13.76 8.78
C LYS A 142 -34.58 -14.86 8.66
N TYR A 143 -33.47 -14.50 8.06
CA TYR A 143 -32.27 -15.33 7.93
C TYR A 143 -31.11 -14.61 8.58
N THR A 144 -30.34 -15.29 9.39
CA THR A 144 -29.23 -14.71 10.17
C THR A 144 -27.97 -15.54 10.00
N LEU A 145 -26.88 -14.84 9.70
CA LEU A 145 -25.51 -15.32 9.78
C LEU A 145 -24.89 -14.77 11.05
N ASN A 146 -24.55 -15.64 12.00
CA ASN A 146 -23.83 -15.29 13.22
C ASN A 146 -22.38 -15.75 13.11
N VAL A 147 -21.46 -14.84 13.40
CA VAL A 147 -20.04 -15.10 13.55
C VAL A 147 -19.67 -14.76 15.00
N PRO A 148 -19.59 -15.77 15.91
CA PRO A 148 -19.41 -15.54 17.34
C PRO A 148 -18.10 -14.83 17.69
N ALA A 149 -17.05 -15.11 16.92
CA ALA A 149 -15.79 -14.42 17.04
C ALA A 149 -15.17 -14.26 15.65
N TYR A 150 -15.02 -13.03 15.19
CA TYR A 150 -14.33 -12.76 13.95
C TYR A 150 -12.83 -13.05 14.13
N GLY A 151 -12.36 -14.17 13.58
CA GLY A 151 -11.02 -14.70 13.87
C GLY A 151 -9.95 -14.44 12.81
N LYS A 152 -10.27 -13.68 11.76
CA LYS A 152 -9.29 -13.38 10.71
C LYS A 152 -8.65 -12.03 10.92
N THR A 153 -7.31 -12.01 10.94
CA THR A 153 -6.55 -10.76 11.03
C THR A 153 -6.69 -9.94 9.75
N PHE A 154 -6.65 -8.63 9.91
CA PHE A 154 -6.73 -7.69 8.79
C PHE A 154 -5.35 -7.34 8.22
N SER A 155 -4.26 -7.77 8.88
CA SER A 155 -2.88 -7.51 8.49
C SER A 155 -2.47 -8.15 7.15
N ASN A 156 -3.15 -9.23 6.74
CA ASN A 156 -2.91 -9.95 5.49
C ASN A 156 -3.99 -9.67 4.43
N VAL A 157 -4.75 -8.62 4.57
CA VAL A 157 -5.68 -8.19 3.54
C VAL A 157 -4.85 -7.62 2.40
N ASN A 158 -4.57 -8.48 1.43
CA ASN A 158 -3.89 -8.07 0.21
C ASN A 158 -4.77 -7.00 -0.47
N ILE A 159 -4.29 -5.77 -0.48
CA ILE A 159 -5.06 -4.58 -0.83
C ILE A 159 -5.46 -4.61 -2.31
N VAL A 160 -4.68 -5.32 -3.14
CA VAL A 160 -4.97 -5.48 -4.56
C VAL A 160 -6.15 -6.43 -4.75
N GLY A 161 -7.27 -5.88 -5.16
CA GLY A 161 -8.50 -6.63 -5.43
C GLY A 161 -9.33 -6.98 -4.18
N ASN A 162 -9.10 -6.33 -3.04
CA ASN A 162 -9.79 -6.63 -1.80
C ASN A 162 -10.45 -5.37 -1.19
N PRO A 163 -11.77 -5.22 -1.20
CA PRO A 163 -12.45 -4.08 -0.59
C PRO A 163 -12.51 -4.13 0.94
N GLY A 164 -11.88 -5.12 1.58
CA GLY A 164 -11.69 -5.11 3.02
C GLY A 164 -10.68 -4.04 3.40
N TYR A 165 -11.13 -2.98 4.03
CA TYR A 165 -10.25 -1.95 4.56
C TYR A 165 -9.78 -2.35 5.95
N ALA A 166 -8.47 -2.53 6.11
CA ALA A 166 -7.88 -2.81 7.40
C ALA A 166 -7.46 -1.49 8.09
N TYR A 167 -7.89 -1.35 9.34
CA TYR A 167 -7.48 -0.24 10.21
C TYR A 167 -6.53 -0.74 11.31
N GLY A 168 -5.47 -1.42 10.93
CA GLY A 168 -4.59 -2.15 11.84
C GLY A 168 -5.16 -3.52 12.20
N ASP A 169 -4.51 -4.23 13.13
CA ASP A 169 -4.75 -5.64 13.40
C ASP A 169 -6.11 -5.95 14.06
N ALA A 170 -6.81 -4.94 14.58
CA ALA A 170 -8.00 -5.14 15.38
C ALA A 170 -9.32 -4.74 14.73
N TYR A 171 -9.29 -3.95 13.65
CA TYR A 171 -10.48 -3.37 13.02
C TYR A 171 -10.40 -3.46 11.49
N GLY A 172 -11.56 -3.61 10.85
CA GLY A 172 -11.69 -3.57 9.39
C GLY A 172 -13.10 -3.25 8.95
N LEU A 173 -13.27 -3.09 7.65
CA LEU A 173 -14.56 -2.96 6.98
C LEU A 173 -14.74 -4.12 6.02
N ILE A 174 -15.89 -4.77 6.04
CA ILE A 174 -16.25 -5.87 5.14
C ILE A 174 -17.64 -5.65 4.57
N PHE A 175 -17.91 -6.27 3.42
CA PHE A 175 -19.18 -6.09 2.72
C PHE A 175 -20.21 -7.14 3.11
N PRO A 176 -21.41 -6.77 3.57
CA PRO A 176 -22.56 -7.65 3.50
C PRO A 176 -22.83 -7.99 2.04
N ARG A 177 -22.96 -9.28 1.73
CA ARG A 177 -23.19 -9.77 0.39
C ARG A 177 -24.28 -10.85 0.37
N PHE A 178 -25.07 -10.82 -0.69
CA PHE A 178 -26.09 -11.80 -1.00
C PHE A 178 -25.81 -12.39 -2.38
N ASP A 179 -25.68 -13.72 -2.46
CA ASP A 179 -25.51 -14.43 -3.73
C ASP A 179 -26.81 -15.14 -4.09
N PHE A 180 -27.21 -15.01 -5.33
CA PHE A 180 -28.47 -15.55 -5.85
C PHE A 180 -28.22 -16.58 -6.95
N PRO A 181 -29.07 -17.61 -7.08
CA PRO A 181 -29.02 -18.49 -8.23
C PRO A 181 -29.54 -17.80 -9.49
N GLU A 182 -29.33 -18.43 -10.62
CA GLU A 182 -29.87 -17.98 -11.89
C GLU A 182 -31.40 -18.07 -11.94
N ASN A 183 -32.05 -17.24 -12.77
CA ASN A 183 -33.48 -17.25 -13.03
C ASN A 183 -34.36 -17.17 -11.76
N ALA A 184 -33.96 -16.35 -10.84
CA ALA A 184 -34.66 -16.12 -9.57
C ALA A 184 -35.18 -14.69 -9.45
N THR A 185 -36.30 -14.54 -8.76
CA THR A 185 -36.79 -13.25 -8.24
C THR A 185 -36.83 -13.33 -6.72
N VAL A 186 -36.10 -12.47 -6.06
CA VAL A 186 -35.95 -12.44 -4.59
C VAL A 186 -36.17 -11.04 -4.07
N TRP A 187 -36.88 -10.94 -2.96
CA TRP A 187 -37.04 -9.68 -2.22
C TRP A 187 -36.26 -9.75 -0.92
N ILE A 188 -35.57 -8.68 -0.61
CA ILE A 188 -34.77 -8.53 0.62
C ILE A 188 -35.18 -7.24 1.30
N ASP A 189 -35.31 -7.31 2.61
CA ASP A 189 -35.73 -6.19 3.43
C ASP A 189 -35.09 -6.29 4.82
N ASP A 190 -35.14 -5.19 5.58
CA ASP A 190 -34.67 -5.12 6.97
C ASP A 190 -33.28 -5.76 7.19
N ILE A 191 -32.34 -5.38 6.32
CA ILE A 191 -30.97 -5.86 6.41
C ILE A 191 -30.29 -5.19 7.61
N SER A 192 -29.73 -5.97 8.50
CA SER A 192 -29.12 -5.50 9.74
C SER A 192 -27.75 -6.16 9.96
N SER A 193 -26.74 -5.38 10.32
CA SER A 193 -25.46 -5.91 10.77
C SER A 193 -24.99 -5.18 12.03
N LYS A 194 -24.62 -5.94 13.05
CA LYS A 194 -24.15 -5.42 14.34
C LYS A 194 -22.94 -6.22 14.84
N LEU A 195 -22.14 -5.57 15.66
CA LEU A 195 -21.05 -6.22 16.40
C LEU A 195 -21.56 -6.98 17.62
N SER A 196 -22.58 -7.80 17.41
CA SER A 196 -23.23 -8.66 18.40
C SER A 196 -23.78 -9.88 17.69
N GLU A 197 -24.19 -10.90 18.44
CA GLU A 197 -24.95 -12.00 17.90
C GLU A 197 -26.41 -11.59 17.65
N ASN A 198 -27.04 -12.22 16.65
CA ASN A 198 -28.46 -12.06 16.34
C ASN A 198 -28.90 -10.62 16.07
N ALA A 199 -28.29 -9.96 15.09
CA ALA A 199 -28.69 -8.62 14.69
C ALA A 199 -30.20 -8.51 14.42
N GLU A 200 -30.82 -7.51 15.04
CA GLU A 200 -32.19 -7.14 14.82
C GLU A 200 -32.25 -5.80 14.11
N PHE A 201 -32.94 -5.75 12.97
CA PHE A 201 -33.16 -4.51 12.25
C PHE A 201 -33.97 -3.55 13.11
N ARG A 202 -33.51 -2.33 13.16
CA ARG A 202 -34.26 -1.25 13.79
C ARG A 202 -34.17 -0.04 12.88
N GLU A 203 -35.31 0.39 12.38
CA GLU A 203 -35.37 1.65 11.65
C GLU A 203 -34.90 2.80 12.55
N LEU A 204 -33.82 3.47 12.15
CA LEU A 204 -33.20 4.53 12.94
C LEU A 204 -34.00 5.84 12.89
N SER A 205 -34.77 6.05 11.85
CA SER A 205 -35.57 7.24 11.66
C SER A 205 -36.98 6.92 11.16
N SER A 206 -37.93 7.76 11.50
CA SER A 206 -39.29 7.75 10.90
C SER A 206 -39.35 8.65 9.67
N VAL A 207 -38.29 9.33 9.33
CA VAL A 207 -38.13 10.23 8.19
C VAL A 207 -36.97 9.81 7.37
N TRP A 208 -37.11 9.72 6.08
CA TRP A 208 -36.04 9.36 5.14
C TRP A 208 -35.75 10.55 4.24
N ILE A 209 -34.46 10.93 4.20
CA ILE A 209 -33.98 11.98 3.30
C ILE A 209 -33.24 11.30 2.15
N SER A 210 -33.59 11.64 0.94
CA SER A 210 -32.82 11.39 -0.27
C SER A 210 -32.61 12.72 -1.00
N GLY A 211 -31.60 12.79 -1.87
CA GLY A 211 -31.39 13.99 -2.64
C GLY A 211 -30.03 14.00 -3.36
N THR A 212 -29.91 14.94 -4.29
CA THR A 212 -28.72 15.16 -5.09
C THR A 212 -28.36 16.63 -5.12
N LEU A 213 -27.12 16.94 -5.47
CA LEU A 213 -26.71 18.29 -5.81
C LEU A 213 -27.13 18.62 -7.26
N ASP A 214 -27.20 19.89 -7.58
CA ASP A 214 -27.59 20.41 -8.89
C ASP A 214 -26.54 20.26 -9.98
N ARG A 215 -25.38 19.68 -9.65
CA ARG A 215 -24.27 19.44 -10.57
C ARG A 215 -23.72 18.03 -10.40
N ASP A 216 -23.71 17.23 -11.47
CA ASP A 216 -23.30 15.82 -11.46
C ASP A 216 -21.85 15.63 -11.00
N SER A 217 -20.93 16.51 -11.42
CA SER A 217 -19.54 16.47 -10.97
C SER A 217 -19.35 16.81 -9.50
N THR A 218 -20.35 17.39 -8.84
CA THR A 218 -20.27 17.95 -7.48
C THR A 218 -19.09 18.88 -7.23
N CYS A 219 -18.54 19.44 -8.31
CA CYS A 219 -17.42 20.37 -8.29
C CYS A 219 -17.89 21.78 -8.64
N TYR A 220 -17.56 22.74 -7.81
CA TYR A 220 -18.05 24.11 -7.86
C TYR A 220 -16.94 25.13 -7.81
N TYR A 221 -17.25 26.37 -8.23
CA TYR A 221 -16.36 27.51 -8.14
C TYR A 221 -16.79 28.47 -7.01
N PRO A 222 -15.93 29.39 -6.59
CA PRO A 222 -16.22 30.29 -5.46
C PRO A 222 -17.46 31.14 -5.58
N GLU A 223 -17.85 31.50 -6.81
CA GLU A 223 -19.03 32.33 -7.10
C GLU A 223 -20.32 31.54 -7.25
N ASP A 224 -20.25 30.22 -7.33
CA ASP A 224 -21.39 29.36 -7.58
C ASP A 224 -22.42 29.41 -6.44
N THR A 225 -23.67 29.21 -6.80
CA THR A 225 -24.74 28.85 -5.87
C THR A 225 -24.93 27.35 -6.00
N ILE A 226 -24.83 26.63 -4.88
CA ILE A 226 -24.97 25.19 -4.79
C ILE A 226 -26.37 24.90 -4.31
N THR A 227 -27.07 24.00 -5.01
CA THR A 227 -28.44 23.62 -4.65
C THR A 227 -28.51 22.12 -4.42
N ALA A 228 -28.98 21.72 -3.24
CA ALA A 228 -29.36 20.35 -2.94
C ALA A 228 -30.86 20.19 -3.11
N ASN A 229 -31.27 19.30 -4.00
CA ASN A 229 -32.66 18.92 -4.21
C ASN A 229 -32.96 17.70 -3.36
N LEU A 230 -33.83 17.86 -2.39
CA LEU A 230 -34.11 16.88 -1.34
C LEU A 230 -35.53 16.35 -1.48
N LYS A 231 -35.68 15.05 -1.25
CA LYS A 231 -36.96 14.39 -1.06
C LYS A 231 -37.01 13.84 0.36
N LEU A 232 -38.08 14.21 1.07
CA LEU A 232 -38.32 13.80 2.45
C LEU A 232 -39.58 12.95 2.49
N GLU A 233 -39.46 11.75 3.02
CA GLU A 233 -40.60 10.81 3.15
C GLU A 233 -40.73 10.32 4.60
N SER A 234 -41.88 9.81 5.00
CA SER A 234 -42.10 9.22 6.31
C SER A 234 -42.84 7.89 6.23
N ALA A 235 -42.69 7.05 7.23
CA ALA A 235 -43.42 5.79 7.36
C ALA A 235 -44.92 5.99 7.57
N GLY A 236 -45.34 7.14 8.16
CA GLY A 236 -46.73 7.50 8.48
C GLY A 236 -47.46 8.26 7.39
N LYS A 237 -48.73 8.58 7.63
CA LYS A 237 -49.56 9.32 6.67
C LYS A 237 -49.18 10.79 6.56
N THR A 238 -48.86 11.46 7.63
CA THR A 238 -48.39 12.85 7.68
C THR A 238 -47.58 13.01 8.96
N ALA A 239 -46.37 13.54 8.86
CA ALA A 239 -45.56 13.86 10.01
C ALA A 239 -44.92 15.23 9.83
N GLU A 240 -44.63 15.90 10.91
CA GLU A 240 -43.80 17.10 10.91
C GLU A 240 -42.41 16.73 11.33
N THR A 241 -41.41 17.32 10.68
CA THR A 241 -39.99 17.18 11.04
C THR A 241 -39.35 18.55 11.10
N GLU A 242 -38.27 18.65 11.89
CA GLU A 242 -37.38 19.80 11.88
C GLU A 242 -36.21 19.50 10.92
N LEU A 243 -36.15 20.28 9.83
CA LEU A 243 -35.10 20.18 8.83
C LEU A 243 -34.01 21.23 9.09
N SER A 244 -32.77 20.83 9.13
CA SER A 244 -31.63 21.74 9.22
C SER A 244 -30.46 21.18 8.39
N TRP A 245 -29.49 22.05 8.08
CA TRP A 245 -28.27 21.60 7.39
C TRP A 245 -27.03 22.27 7.97
N ARG A 246 -25.88 21.61 7.77
CA ARG A 246 -24.57 22.16 8.04
C ARG A 246 -23.57 21.75 6.96
N ILE A 247 -22.54 22.58 6.77
CA ILE A 247 -21.42 22.29 5.89
C ILE A 247 -20.16 22.16 6.76
N GLU A 248 -19.42 21.12 6.53
CA GLU A 248 -18.10 20.88 7.13
C GLU A 248 -17.04 20.78 6.05
N ASP A 249 -15.81 21.30 6.31
CA ASP A 249 -14.68 21.13 5.43
C ASP A 249 -14.05 19.73 5.59
N ALA A 250 -13.03 19.42 4.78
CA ALA A 250 -12.34 18.15 4.81
C ALA A 250 -11.74 17.77 6.19
N PHE A 251 -11.51 18.77 7.04
CA PHE A 251 -10.97 18.59 8.39
C PHE A 251 -12.05 18.49 9.47
N GLY A 252 -13.33 18.43 9.07
CA GLY A 252 -14.49 18.35 9.97
C GLY A 252 -14.84 19.68 10.63
N LYS A 253 -14.27 20.80 10.17
CA LYS A 253 -14.58 22.12 10.69
C LYS A 253 -15.88 22.63 10.08
N ARG A 254 -16.85 22.96 10.93
CA ARG A 254 -18.09 23.58 10.48
C ARG A 254 -17.86 24.96 9.86
N ILE A 255 -18.34 25.14 8.63
CA ILE A 255 -18.18 26.37 7.84
C ILE A 255 -19.48 27.17 7.84
N ALA A 256 -20.61 26.50 7.67
CA ALA A 256 -21.93 27.10 7.59
C ALA A 256 -22.98 26.16 8.16
N SER A 257 -24.15 26.72 8.54
CA SER A 257 -25.32 25.94 8.95
C SER A 257 -26.58 26.77 8.82
N SER A 258 -27.74 26.12 8.70
CA SER A 258 -29.06 26.77 8.78
C SER A 258 -29.66 26.65 10.17
N PRO A 259 -30.58 27.53 10.55
CA PRO A 259 -31.56 27.24 11.58
C PRO A 259 -32.46 26.05 11.18
N ALA A 260 -33.07 25.41 12.15
CA ALA A 260 -34.08 24.39 11.89
C ALA A 260 -35.37 25.02 11.38
N GLU A 261 -35.98 24.42 10.36
CA GLU A 261 -37.30 24.77 9.85
C GLU A 261 -38.25 23.58 10.00
N ARG A 262 -39.55 23.84 10.24
CA ARG A 262 -40.55 22.78 10.27
C ARG A 262 -41.04 22.45 8.87
N VAL A 263 -41.08 21.18 8.57
CA VAL A 263 -41.51 20.66 7.27
C VAL A 263 -42.56 19.57 7.48
N THR A 264 -43.67 19.69 6.78
CA THR A 264 -44.74 18.67 6.74
C THR A 264 -44.38 17.64 5.66
N LEU A 265 -44.43 16.36 5.97
CA LEU A 265 -44.04 15.26 5.10
C LEU A 265 -45.26 14.59 4.44
N PRO A 266 -45.13 14.03 3.23
CA PRO A 266 -43.93 14.06 2.39
C PRO A 266 -43.69 15.46 1.81
N ALA A 267 -42.42 15.76 1.51
CA ALA A 267 -42.02 17.05 0.94
C ALA A 267 -40.84 16.92 -0.04
N GLU A 268 -40.84 17.80 -1.02
CA GLU A 268 -39.66 18.09 -1.84
C GLU A 268 -39.15 19.49 -1.44
N LYS A 269 -37.86 19.59 -1.22
CA LYS A 269 -37.21 20.82 -0.77
C LYS A 269 -35.93 21.06 -1.53
N SER A 270 -35.70 22.31 -1.93
CA SER A 270 -34.40 22.73 -2.41
C SER A 270 -33.71 23.58 -1.35
N VAL A 271 -32.47 23.20 -1.02
CA VAL A 271 -31.59 23.94 -0.11
C VAL A 271 -30.50 24.57 -0.96
N SER A 272 -30.45 25.89 -1.00
CA SER A 272 -29.44 26.63 -1.79
C SER A 272 -28.55 27.47 -0.88
N PHE A 273 -27.27 27.48 -1.17
CA PHE A 273 -26.28 28.30 -0.45
C PHE A 273 -25.17 28.74 -1.40
N LYS A 274 -24.48 29.80 -1.06
CA LYS A 274 -23.29 30.23 -1.80
C LYS A 274 -22.09 29.32 -1.50
N ALA A 275 -21.29 28.98 -2.51
CA ALA A 275 -20.03 28.29 -2.31
C ALA A 275 -19.16 29.07 -1.30
N PRO A 276 -18.53 28.40 -0.33
CA PRO A 276 -17.72 29.08 0.67
C PRO A 276 -16.54 29.83 0.04
N GLU A 277 -16.60 31.17 0.04
CA GLU A 277 -15.65 32.04 -0.68
C GLU A 277 -14.18 31.81 -0.30
N LYS A 278 -13.92 31.58 1.00
CA LYS A 278 -12.56 31.44 1.54
C LYS A 278 -12.09 29.99 1.71
N ARG A 279 -12.91 29.03 1.30
CA ARG A 279 -12.59 27.60 1.43
C ARG A 279 -12.45 26.96 0.08
N ARG A 280 -11.53 26.00 -0.01
CA ARG A 280 -11.26 25.18 -1.18
C ARG A 280 -11.19 23.72 -0.79
N GLY A 281 -11.31 22.86 -1.78
CA GLY A 281 -11.20 21.43 -1.64
C GLY A 281 -12.51 20.78 -1.26
N TRP A 282 -12.43 19.63 -0.66
CA TRP A 282 -13.54 18.79 -0.27
C TRP A 282 -14.35 19.38 0.87
N MET A 283 -15.65 19.29 0.73
CA MET A 283 -16.65 19.69 1.74
C MET A 283 -17.79 18.70 1.78
N THR A 284 -18.54 18.74 2.86
CA THR A 284 -19.70 17.87 3.05
C THR A 284 -20.88 18.68 3.54
N LEU A 285 -22.00 18.58 2.82
CA LEU A 285 -23.30 19.07 3.27
C LEU A 285 -23.99 17.94 4.02
N TYR A 286 -24.29 18.17 5.27
CA TYR A 286 -25.14 17.32 6.09
C TYR A 286 -26.53 17.92 6.18
N VAL A 287 -27.53 17.15 5.79
CA VAL A 287 -28.94 17.53 5.91
C VAL A 287 -29.56 16.64 6.97
N THR A 288 -30.12 17.25 8.00
CA THR A 288 -30.63 16.55 9.18
C THR A 288 -32.14 16.78 9.29
N ALA A 289 -32.90 15.70 9.36
CA ALA A 289 -34.33 15.72 9.71
C ALA A 289 -34.51 15.15 11.13
N LYS A 290 -35.12 15.92 12.01
CA LYS A 290 -35.38 15.53 13.40
C LYS A 290 -36.86 15.47 13.68
N THR A 291 -37.32 14.30 14.13
CA THR A 291 -38.73 14.07 14.51
C THR A 291 -38.75 13.45 15.90
N GLY A 292 -39.12 14.25 16.91
CA GLY A 292 -38.94 13.84 18.31
C GLY A 292 -37.47 13.52 18.64
N ASP A 293 -37.23 12.35 19.15
CA ASP A 293 -35.89 11.89 19.50
C ASP A 293 -35.16 11.18 18.33
N ARG A 294 -35.79 11.03 17.19
CA ARG A 294 -35.25 10.38 16.02
C ARG A 294 -34.63 11.38 15.05
N ILE A 295 -33.47 11.05 14.57
CA ILE A 295 -32.72 11.88 13.64
C ILE A 295 -32.37 11.04 12.40
N ASP A 296 -32.66 11.57 11.22
CA ASP A 296 -32.11 11.11 9.97
C ASP A 296 -31.13 12.14 9.42
N GLU A 297 -30.00 11.69 8.89
CA GLU A 297 -29.00 12.55 8.30
C GLU A 297 -28.65 12.05 6.91
N HIS A 298 -28.75 12.92 5.92
CA HIS A 298 -28.32 12.67 4.55
C HIS A 298 -27.05 13.45 4.26
N VAL A 299 -26.10 12.81 3.59
CA VAL A 299 -24.75 13.33 3.38
C VAL A 299 -24.51 13.56 1.89
N LEU A 300 -24.22 14.78 1.52
CA LEU A 300 -23.95 15.20 0.15
C LEU A 300 -22.55 15.82 0.08
N PRO A 301 -21.53 15.06 -0.35
CA PRO A 301 -20.19 15.60 -0.53
C PRO A 301 -20.11 16.43 -1.81
N PHE A 302 -19.28 17.47 -1.77
CA PHE A 302 -18.97 18.34 -2.89
C PHE A 302 -17.58 18.95 -2.72
N GLY A 303 -17.11 19.65 -3.74
CA GLY A 303 -15.86 20.39 -3.64
C GLY A 303 -15.95 21.79 -4.25
N VAL A 304 -15.10 22.68 -3.76
CA VAL A 304 -14.91 24.02 -4.32
C VAL A 304 -13.46 24.16 -4.75
N ILE A 305 -13.25 24.48 -6.02
CA ILE A 305 -11.92 24.67 -6.60
C ILE A 305 -11.83 26.03 -7.29
N ASN A 306 -10.62 26.49 -7.55
CA ASN A 306 -10.43 27.64 -8.41
C ASN A 306 -10.78 27.27 -9.85
N HIS A 307 -11.13 28.28 -10.69
CA HIS A 307 -11.30 28.05 -12.13
C HIS A 307 -10.07 27.34 -12.70
N PRO A 308 -10.26 26.42 -13.66
CA PRO A 308 -9.14 25.71 -14.28
C PRO A 308 -8.21 26.69 -14.98
N GLY A 309 -6.91 26.50 -14.73
CA GLY A 309 -5.81 27.14 -15.45
C GLY A 309 -5.20 26.15 -16.45
N PRO A 310 -4.03 26.49 -17.00
CA PRO A 310 -3.27 25.55 -17.83
C PRO A 310 -3.04 24.23 -17.09
N MET A 311 -3.11 23.13 -17.81
CA MET A 311 -2.75 21.82 -17.27
C MET A 311 -1.27 21.80 -16.88
N VAL A 312 -0.94 21.05 -15.83
CA VAL A 312 0.41 20.94 -15.26
C VAL A 312 0.98 19.57 -15.60
N ARG A 313 2.00 19.55 -16.45
CA ARG A 313 2.50 18.30 -17.05
C ARG A 313 3.01 17.27 -16.03
N ARG A 314 3.63 17.69 -14.95
CA ARG A 314 4.18 16.77 -13.95
C ARG A 314 3.13 15.96 -13.21
N PHE A 315 1.88 16.42 -13.15
CA PHE A 315 0.77 15.70 -12.53
C PHE A 315 0.04 14.88 -13.58
N GLY A 316 0.16 13.59 -13.46
CA GLY A 316 -0.43 12.61 -14.36
C GLY A 316 -1.36 11.65 -13.67
N ILE A 317 -2.07 10.87 -14.47
CA ILE A 317 -2.97 9.83 -13.99
C ILE A 317 -2.95 8.61 -14.91
N ASN A 318 -3.09 7.43 -14.34
CA ASN A 318 -3.29 6.20 -15.08
C ASN A 318 -4.73 6.10 -15.59
N VAL A 319 -4.88 5.72 -16.85
CA VAL A 319 -6.15 5.53 -17.55
C VAL A 319 -6.19 4.11 -18.10
N GLU A 320 -6.95 3.23 -17.47
CA GLU A 320 -6.94 1.81 -17.81
C GLU A 320 -7.69 1.50 -19.09
N ASP A 321 -8.88 1.84 -19.29
CA ASP A 321 -9.61 1.63 -20.55
C ASP A 321 -10.19 2.95 -21.08
N PRO A 322 -9.47 3.65 -21.97
CA PRO A 322 -9.83 5.00 -22.36
C PRO A 322 -11.15 5.10 -23.14
N LEU A 323 -11.67 3.99 -23.69
CA LEU A 323 -12.94 4.02 -24.40
C LEU A 323 -14.11 3.57 -23.53
N ALA A 324 -13.91 2.58 -22.66
CA ALA A 324 -14.97 2.03 -21.82
C ALA A 324 -15.52 3.07 -20.85
N HIS A 325 -14.73 4.09 -20.50
CA HIS A 325 -15.07 5.06 -19.47
C HIS A 325 -15.33 6.46 -20.02
N ASN A 326 -15.73 6.57 -21.26
CA ASN A 326 -15.95 7.87 -21.85
C ASN A 326 -14.70 8.77 -21.70
N ALA A 327 -13.75 8.64 -22.61
CA ALA A 327 -12.52 9.43 -22.62
C ALA A 327 -12.78 10.94 -22.44
N ASN A 328 -13.90 11.44 -22.96
CA ASN A 328 -14.26 12.86 -22.83
C ASN A 328 -14.52 13.27 -21.40
N VAL A 329 -15.14 12.39 -20.57
CA VAL A 329 -15.36 12.67 -19.13
C VAL A 329 -14.04 12.69 -18.39
N THR A 330 -13.17 11.74 -18.67
CA THR A 330 -11.82 11.70 -18.08
C THR A 330 -10.99 12.92 -18.49
N ILE A 331 -11.00 13.30 -19.77
CA ILE A 331 -10.32 14.48 -20.28
C ILE A 331 -10.88 15.77 -19.65
N ALA A 332 -12.20 15.88 -19.51
CA ALA A 332 -12.83 17.02 -18.83
C ALA A 332 -12.38 17.09 -17.35
N LEU A 333 -12.37 15.96 -16.65
CA LEU A 333 -11.87 15.85 -15.27
C LEU A 333 -10.39 16.26 -15.18
N MET A 334 -9.55 15.77 -16.06
CA MET A 334 -8.13 16.14 -16.10
C MET A 334 -7.93 17.63 -16.27
N LYS A 335 -8.66 18.26 -17.20
CA LYS A 335 -8.64 19.72 -17.40
C LYS A 335 -9.10 20.47 -16.16
N GLU A 336 -10.19 20.02 -15.55
CA GLU A 336 -10.75 20.61 -14.33
C GLU A 336 -9.74 20.58 -13.18
N PHE A 337 -9.02 19.48 -13.02
CA PHE A 337 -8.03 19.28 -11.96
C PHE A 337 -6.59 19.61 -12.40
N ARG A 338 -6.39 20.17 -13.59
CA ARG A 338 -5.09 20.59 -14.15
C ARG A 338 -4.08 19.44 -14.28
N LEU A 339 -4.54 18.21 -14.50
CA LEU A 339 -3.69 17.04 -14.72
C LEU A 339 -3.21 17.02 -16.18
N GLY A 340 -1.91 17.20 -16.40
CA GLY A 340 -1.36 17.42 -17.74
C GLY A 340 -0.81 16.17 -18.42
N SER A 341 -0.83 14.99 -17.77
CA SER A 341 -0.27 13.75 -18.32
C SER A 341 -1.20 12.57 -18.09
N ALA A 342 -1.32 11.67 -19.05
CA ALA A 342 -2.05 10.42 -18.96
C ALA A 342 -1.14 9.24 -19.30
N ARG A 343 -1.09 8.24 -18.42
CA ARG A 343 -0.55 6.92 -18.74
C ARG A 343 -1.71 6.04 -19.19
N VAL A 344 -1.74 5.75 -20.48
CA VAL A 344 -2.83 5.03 -21.12
C VAL A 344 -2.44 3.57 -21.29
N TRP A 345 -3.25 2.69 -20.74
CA TRP A 345 -3.05 1.25 -20.86
C TRP A 345 -3.68 0.70 -22.12
N ASN A 346 -3.07 -0.34 -22.67
CA ASN A 346 -3.65 -1.08 -23.77
C ASN A 346 -4.56 -2.24 -23.34
N SER A 347 -5.12 -2.16 -22.15
CA SER A 347 -6.06 -3.19 -21.66
C SER A 347 -7.30 -3.26 -22.54
N GLY A 348 -7.82 -4.46 -22.74
CA GLY A 348 -8.98 -4.71 -23.59
C GLY A 348 -8.79 -4.48 -25.09
N GLY A 349 -7.60 -4.10 -25.54
CA GLY A 349 -7.28 -3.85 -26.95
C GLY A 349 -7.71 -2.48 -27.46
N HIS A 350 -8.20 -1.58 -26.61
CA HIS A 350 -8.71 -0.26 -26.99
C HIS A 350 -7.72 0.89 -26.72
N GLY A 351 -6.56 0.61 -26.14
CA GLY A 351 -5.59 1.64 -25.81
C GLY A 351 -5.10 2.42 -27.04
N PHE A 352 -4.82 1.75 -28.13
CA PHE A 352 -4.39 2.40 -29.37
C PHE A 352 -5.46 3.32 -29.98
N GLU A 353 -6.74 2.98 -29.82
CA GLU A 353 -7.83 3.81 -30.31
C GLU A 353 -8.06 5.03 -29.40
N GLY A 354 -7.85 4.85 -28.08
CA GLY A 354 -8.14 5.87 -27.09
C GLY A 354 -7.02 6.89 -26.86
N VAL A 355 -5.74 6.49 -26.94
CA VAL A 355 -4.61 7.36 -26.57
C VAL A 355 -4.59 8.67 -27.36
N GLY A 356 -4.97 8.62 -28.66
CA GLY A 356 -5.03 9.80 -29.49
C GLY A 356 -6.02 10.86 -29.02
N LEU A 357 -7.08 10.50 -28.30
CA LEU A 357 -8.05 11.43 -27.76
C LEU A 357 -7.43 12.32 -26.67
N PHE A 358 -6.57 11.73 -25.83
CA PHE A 358 -5.85 12.47 -24.79
C PHE A 358 -4.80 13.41 -25.40
N HIS A 359 -4.03 12.92 -26.37
CA HIS A 359 -3.06 13.74 -27.09
C HIS A 359 -3.72 14.93 -27.80
N ASP A 360 -4.81 14.70 -28.53
CA ASP A 360 -5.55 15.73 -29.25
C ASP A 360 -6.19 16.76 -28.29
N ALA A 361 -6.38 16.40 -27.03
CA ALA A 361 -6.82 17.29 -25.95
C ALA A 361 -5.68 18.11 -25.31
N GLY A 362 -4.42 17.93 -25.77
CA GLY A 362 -3.23 18.59 -25.25
C GLY A 362 -2.66 17.98 -23.98
N ILE A 363 -2.99 16.73 -23.70
CA ILE A 363 -2.49 15.95 -22.56
C ILE A 363 -1.27 15.16 -23.02
N TYR A 364 -0.17 15.22 -22.26
CA TYR A 364 1.01 14.38 -22.52
C TYR A 364 0.66 12.90 -22.35
N THR A 365 0.97 12.09 -23.34
CA THR A 365 0.59 10.68 -23.36
C THR A 365 1.80 9.77 -23.17
N LEU A 366 1.78 8.96 -22.11
CA LEU A 366 2.61 7.79 -21.93
C LEU A 366 1.76 6.55 -22.23
N PHE A 367 2.12 5.79 -23.26
CA PHE A 367 1.36 4.63 -23.66
C PHE A 367 2.03 3.34 -23.21
N CYS A 368 1.39 2.63 -22.29
CA CYS A 368 1.86 1.33 -21.80
C CYS A 368 1.45 0.21 -22.76
N LEU A 369 2.45 -0.39 -23.42
CA LEU A 369 2.28 -1.45 -24.41
C LEU A 369 1.98 -2.82 -23.80
N ASP A 370 1.98 -2.90 -22.50
CA ASP A 370 1.82 -4.15 -21.78
C ASP A 370 0.71 -5.02 -22.36
N ASN A 371 1.03 -6.31 -22.56
CA ASN A 371 0.05 -7.39 -22.73
C ASN A 371 -0.77 -7.45 -24.03
N VAL A 372 -0.25 -7.09 -25.16
CA VAL A 372 -1.07 -6.92 -26.36
C VAL A 372 -1.25 -8.15 -27.24
N LEU A 373 -0.32 -9.13 -27.18
CA LEU A 373 -0.32 -10.22 -28.18
C LEU A 373 -1.28 -11.38 -27.91
N SER A 374 -1.76 -11.53 -26.69
CA SER A 374 -2.43 -12.79 -26.34
C SER A 374 -3.95 -12.77 -26.38
N GLY A 375 -4.59 -11.59 -26.36
CA GLY A 375 -6.04 -11.50 -26.16
C GLY A 375 -6.52 -12.18 -24.88
N LYS A 376 -5.59 -12.61 -24.04
CA LYS A 376 -5.79 -13.21 -22.73
C LYS A 376 -5.05 -12.38 -21.72
N GLU A 377 -5.64 -12.21 -20.57
CA GLU A 377 -5.06 -11.54 -19.42
C GLU A 377 -3.72 -12.14 -19.04
N ALA A 378 -2.63 -11.60 -19.47
CA ALA A 378 -1.34 -11.84 -18.85
C ALA A 378 -0.20 -11.10 -19.53
N PHE A 379 0.64 -10.63 -18.78
CA PHE A 379 1.91 -10.00 -18.86
C PHE A 379 2.98 -10.92 -19.47
N PHE A 380 3.18 -10.90 -20.79
CA PHE A 380 4.11 -11.81 -21.47
C PHE A 380 5.12 -11.11 -22.32
N LEU A 381 6.33 -11.66 -22.31
CA LEU A 381 7.29 -11.39 -23.35
C LEU A 381 6.82 -12.07 -24.66
N PRO A 382 6.99 -11.42 -25.82
CA PRO A 382 6.63 -12.04 -27.09
C PRO A 382 7.45 -13.30 -27.33
N LYS A 383 6.81 -14.44 -27.63
CA LYS A 383 7.48 -15.64 -28.11
C LYS A 383 7.88 -15.51 -29.55
N ASP A 384 6.99 -14.97 -30.34
CA ASP A 384 7.17 -14.72 -31.76
C ASP A 384 7.34 -13.20 -32.01
N TYR A 385 8.60 -12.80 -32.07
CA TYR A 385 8.92 -11.42 -32.36
C TYR A 385 8.52 -10.99 -33.79
N SER A 386 8.29 -11.92 -34.70
CA SER A 386 7.79 -11.59 -36.05
C SER A 386 6.31 -11.20 -35.98
N ALA A 387 5.50 -11.94 -35.21
CA ALA A 387 4.12 -11.60 -34.94
C ALA A 387 4.01 -10.29 -34.15
N TRP A 388 4.87 -10.10 -33.15
CA TRP A 388 4.98 -8.85 -32.39
C TRP A 388 5.29 -7.66 -33.27
N LYS A 389 6.28 -7.78 -34.15
CA LYS A 389 6.65 -6.74 -35.09
C LYS A 389 5.48 -6.39 -36.04
N LYS A 390 4.78 -7.39 -36.58
CA LYS A 390 3.60 -7.18 -37.43
C LYS A 390 2.53 -6.41 -36.67
N TYR A 391 2.20 -6.86 -35.48
CA TYR A 391 1.19 -6.24 -34.61
C TYR A 391 1.52 -4.79 -34.30
N LEU A 392 2.75 -4.51 -33.78
CA LEU A 392 3.17 -3.16 -33.46
C LEU A 392 3.23 -2.25 -34.68
N THR A 393 3.68 -2.76 -35.83
CA THR A 393 3.73 -1.96 -37.07
C THR A 393 2.34 -1.48 -37.47
N GLU A 394 1.34 -2.36 -37.35
CA GLU A 394 -0.05 -2.03 -37.63
C GLU A 394 -0.60 -1.03 -36.62
N LYS A 395 -0.53 -1.37 -35.32
CA LYS A 395 -1.20 -0.61 -34.27
C LYS A 395 -0.52 0.71 -33.94
N ALA A 396 0.80 0.73 -33.79
CA ALA A 396 1.53 1.97 -33.55
C ALA A 396 1.49 2.90 -34.77
N GLY A 397 1.35 2.35 -36.01
CA GLY A 397 1.12 3.14 -37.21
C GLY A 397 -0.16 3.97 -37.14
N MET A 398 -1.20 3.48 -36.50
CA MET A 398 -2.48 4.18 -36.29
C MET A 398 -2.35 5.44 -35.42
N VAL A 399 -1.41 5.42 -34.49
CA VAL A 399 -1.22 6.47 -33.46
C VAL A 399 0.08 7.24 -33.64
N LYS A 400 0.72 7.11 -34.81
CA LYS A 400 1.95 7.84 -35.12
C LYS A 400 1.77 9.34 -34.90
N GLY A 401 2.67 9.94 -34.09
CA GLY A 401 2.64 11.35 -33.73
C GLY A 401 1.55 11.73 -32.71
N LYS A 402 0.87 10.76 -32.13
CA LYS A 402 -0.14 10.94 -31.06
C LYS A 402 0.21 10.26 -29.74
N VAL A 403 1.44 9.78 -29.60
CA VAL A 403 2.00 9.22 -28.38
C VAL A 403 3.31 9.92 -28.09
N ASP A 404 3.42 10.57 -26.93
CA ASP A 404 4.62 11.30 -26.56
C ASP A 404 5.74 10.35 -26.07
N ALA A 405 5.37 9.24 -25.40
CA ALA A 405 6.29 8.19 -24.98
C ALA A 405 5.60 6.83 -24.93
N TYR A 406 6.35 5.77 -25.22
CA TYR A 406 5.92 4.38 -25.08
C TYR A 406 6.63 3.74 -23.89
N GLU A 407 5.88 3.11 -23.04
CA GLU A 407 6.37 2.25 -21.97
C GLU A 407 6.21 0.78 -22.38
N ILE A 408 7.31 0.03 -22.35
CA ILE A 408 7.35 -1.25 -23.05
C ILE A 408 6.72 -2.38 -22.25
N LEU A 409 6.98 -2.43 -20.95
CA LEU A 409 6.50 -3.46 -20.04
C LEU A 409 5.97 -2.82 -18.77
N ASN A 410 5.14 -3.55 -18.03
CA ASN A 410 4.65 -3.14 -16.71
C ASN A 410 5.11 -4.12 -15.66
N GLU A 411 5.81 -3.67 -14.64
CA GLU A 411 6.28 -4.43 -13.49
C GLU A 411 6.93 -5.79 -13.83
N PRO A 412 7.88 -5.85 -14.77
CA PRO A 412 8.42 -7.13 -15.24
C PRO A 412 9.16 -7.93 -14.17
N ASN A 413 9.49 -7.30 -13.06
CA ASN A 413 10.20 -7.90 -11.94
C ASN A 413 9.30 -8.71 -10.98
N ILE A 414 7.97 -8.62 -11.06
CA ILE A 414 7.08 -9.32 -10.13
C ILE A 414 6.23 -10.43 -10.77
N TRP A 415 6.35 -10.66 -12.07
CA TRP A 415 5.48 -11.59 -12.78
C TRP A 415 5.90 -13.05 -12.65
N SER A 416 7.15 -13.32 -12.38
CA SER A 416 7.63 -14.67 -12.10
C SER A 416 7.06 -15.17 -10.79
N GLY A 417 6.20 -16.11 -10.78
CA GLY A 417 5.71 -16.77 -9.58
C GLY A 417 4.25 -16.49 -9.20
N ARG A 418 3.53 -15.67 -9.94
CA ARG A 418 2.08 -15.50 -9.72
C ARG A 418 1.22 -16.65 -10.25
N SER A 419 1.76 -17.56 -11.05
CA SER A 419 1.02 -18.70 -11.56
C SER A 419 1.35 -19.97 -10.81
N ALA A 420 0.39 -20.48 -10.04
CA ALA A 420 0.44 -21.85 -9.49
C ALA A 420 0.44 -22.93 -10.59
N ASN A 421 0.26 -22.54 -11.84
CA ASN A 421 0.30 -23.41 -13.01
C ASN A 421 1.02 -22.61 -14.12
N PRO A 422 2.36 -22.66 -14.19
CA PRO A 422 3.09 -21.96 -15.23
C PRO A 422 2.64 -22.54 -16.58
N ASP A 423 1.95 -21.74 -17.37
CA ASP A 423 1.71 -22.04 -18.77
C ASP A 423 3.08 -22.24 -19.42
N PRO A 424 3.39 -23.42 -19.96
CA PRO A 424 4.69 -23.66 -20.59
C PRO A 424 4.94 -22.76 -21.80
N GLU A 425 3.95 -21.97 -22.15
CA GLU A 425 4.06 -20.90 -23.14
C GLU A 425 4.58 -19.60 -22.55
N ARG A 426 4.77 -19.42 -21.27
CA ARG A 426 5.28 -18.20 -20.64
C ARG A 426 6.81 -18.23 -20.53
N LEU A 427 7.47 -17.17 -20.98
CA LEU A 427 8.83 -16.92 -20.60
C LEU A 427 8.84 -16.48 -19.13
N GLU A 428 9.78 -16.99 -18.34
CA GLU A 428 9.96 -16.50 -16.97
C GLU A 428 10.46 -15.05 -17.05
N VAL A 429 9.70 -14.13 -16.51
CA VAL A 429 9.91 -12.68 -16.63
C VAL A 429 11.05 -12.18 -15.72
N THR A 430 11.63 -13.04 -14.89
CA THR A 430 12.86 -12.77 -14.12
C THR A 430 14.13 -12.82 -14.95
N ASP A 431 14.08 -13.35 -16.16
CA ASP A 431 15.23 -13.34 -17.06
C ASP A 431 15.44 -11.92 -17.60
N ILE A 432 16.41 -11.24 -17.00
CA ILE A 432 16.82 -9.88 -17.38
C ILE A 432 17.26 -9.81 -18.85
N ASP A 433 17.81 -10.88 -19.41
CA ASP A 433 18.24 -10.88 -20.81
C ASP A 433 17.04 -10.91 -21.76
N SER A 434 16.01 -11.66 -21.45
CA SER A 434 14.76 -11.67 -22.20
C SER A 434 14.03 -10.33 -22.12
N ILE A 435 14.01 -9.69 -20.95
CA ILE A 435 13.45 -8.35 -20.75
C ILE A 435 14.24 -7.32 -21.57
N ALA A 436 15.57 -7.37 -21.51
CA ALA A 436 16.43 -6.50 -22.30
C ALA A 436 16.21 -6.68 -23.80
N ARG A 437 16.09 -7.92 -24.28
CA ARG A 437 15.77 -8.24 -25.68
C ARG A 437 14.41 -7.64 -26.09
N CYS A 438 13.38 -7.86 -25.29
CA CYS A 438 12.06 -7.29 -25.56
C CYS A 438 12.12 -5.75 -25.67
N THR A 439 12.81 -5.11 -24.74
CA THR A 439 13.00 -3.65 -24.74
C THR A 439 13.65 -3.18 -26.02
N LEU A 440 14.75 -3.81 -26.44
CA LEU A 440 15.50 -3.40 -27.63
C LEU A 440 14.71 -3.63 -28.91
N GLU A 441 14.14 -4.82 -29.12
CA GLU A 441 13.39 -5.14 -30.33
C GLU A 441 12.11 -4.31 -30.45
N THR A 442 11.40 -4.09 -29.35
CA THR A 442 10.20 -3.23 -29.35
C THR A 442 10.54 -1.78 -29.66
N ALA A 443 11.58 -1.23 -29.05
CA ALA A 443 12.03 0.14 -29.30
C ALA A 443 12.48 0.34 -30.77
N GLU A 444 13.17 -0.63 -31.34
CA GLU A 444 13.57 -0.60 -32.75
C GLU A 444 12.36 -0.54 -33.69
N ILE A 445 11.33 -1.35 -33.41
CA ILE A 445 10.09 -1.36 -34.19
C ILE A 445 9.40 0.01 -34.10
N LEU A 446 9.22 0.53 -32.88
CA LEU A 446 8.55 1.80 -32.63
C LEU A 446 9.27 2.96 -33.32
N ARG A 447 10.60 3.03 -33.22
CA ARG A 447 11.39 4.10 -33.87
C ARG A 447 11.43 4.01 -35.40
N LYS A 448 11.22 2.81 -35.95
CA LYS A 448 11.01 2.67 -37.41
C LYS A 448 9.67 3.27 -37.86
N ILE A 449 8.65 3.23 -37.02
CA ILE A 449 7.32 3.76 -37.28
C ILE A 449 7.32 5.28 -37.01
N ASP A 450 7.79 5.65 -35.81
CA ASP A 450 7.94 7.05 -35.40
C ASP A 450 9.38 7.31 -34.90
N PRO A 451 10.23 7.94 -35.72
CA PRO A 451 11.61 8.25 -35.35
C PRO A 451 11.76 9.14 -34.10
N ASN A 452 10.69 9.86 -33.72
CA ASN A 452 10.68 10.70 -32.52
C ASN A 452 10.15 9.98 -31.25
N ALA A 453 9.75 8.73 -31.39
CA ALA A 453 9.20 7.96 -30.27
C ALA A 453 10.16 7.93 -29.08
N LYS A 454 9.71 8.42 -27.93
CA LYS A 454 10.41 8.30 -26.66
C LYS A 454 10.11 6.95 -26.04
N ILE A 455 11.12 6.32 -25.48
CA ILE A 455 11.01 4.99 -24.89
C ILE A 455 11.21 5.10 -23.38
N ALA A 456 10.19 4.70 -22.66
CA ALA A 456 10.22 4.54 -21.22
C ALA A 456 10.39 3.04 -20.87
N GLY A 457 11.08 2.77 -19.79
CA GLY A 457 11.28 1.40 -19.34
C GLY A 457 12.09 1.30 -18.08
N ALA A 458 12.39 0.09 -17.76
CA ALA A 458 12.72 -0.55 -16.52
C ALA A 458 11.44 -0.90 -15.75
N ASP A 459 10.69 0.04 -15.32
CA ASP A 459 9.32 -0.05 -14.82
C ASP A 459 9.08 -1.11 -13.73
N PRO A 460 9.99 -1.24 -12.74
CA PRO A 460 9.81 -2.21 -11.69
C PRO A 460 8.68 -1.78 -10.74
N CYS A 461 7.97 -2.75 -10.17
CA CYS A 461 7.21 -2.52 -8.95
C CYS A 461 8.19 -2.12 -7.85
N GLY A 462 8.06 -0.91 -7.32
CA GLY A 462 8.99 -0.30 -6.37
C GLY A 462 10.14 0.48 -7.04
N THR A 463 10.82 1.31 -6.23
CA THR A 463 12.05 2.03 -6.65
C THR A 463 13.25 1.10 -6.48
N ASN A 464 13.37 0.09 -7.34
CA ASN A 464 14.43 -0.91 -7.24
C ASN A 464 15.67 -0.51 -8.05
N VAL A 465 16.57 0.24 -7.43
CA VAL A 465 17.80 0.73 -8.07
C VAL A 465 18.65 -0.40 -8.60
N ALA A 466 18.82 -1.49 -7.84
CA ALA A 466 19.69 -2.62 -8.23
C ALA A 466 19.10 -3.38 -9.43
N TRP A 467 17.78 -3.57 -9.46
CA TRP A 467 17.12 -4.22 -10.59
C TRP A 467 17.19 -3.35 -11.85
N ILE A 468 16.91 -2.06 -11.72
CA ILE A 468 17.04 -1.09 -12.83
C ILE A 468 18.46 -1.10 -13.36
N GLU A 469 19.48 -1.09 -12.47
CA GLU A 469 20.88 -1.17 -12.87
C GLU A 469 21.18 -2.46 -13.66
N SER A 470 20.67 -3.61 -13.20
CA SER A 470 20.89 -4.89 -13.88
C SER A 470 20.33 -4.90 -15.30
N LEU A 471 19.20 -4.25 -15.53
CA LEU A 471 18.58 -4.12 -16.85
C LEU A 471 19.33 -3.12 -17.75
N ILE A 472 19.57 -1.90 -17.27
CA ILE A 472 20.21 -0.87 -18.11
C ILE A 472 21.70 -1.17 -18.38
N SER A 473 22.33 -2.03 -17.59
CA SER A 473 23.69 -2.53 -17.86
C SER A 473 23.77 -3.49 -19.05
N LYS A 474 22.63 -4.02 -19.52
CA LYS A 474 22.63 -4.89 -20.70
C LYS A 474 22.97 -4.12 -21.95
N PRO A 475 23.76 -4.70 -22.88
CA PRO A 475 24.24 -4.02 -24.07
C PRO A 475 23.09 -3.37 -24.87
N GLY A 476 23.21 -2.08 -25.13
CA GLY A 476 22.26 -1.30 -25.91
C GLY A 476 21.06 -0.76 -25.13
N VAL A 477 20.67 -1.29 -23.98
CA VAL A 477 19.47 -0.88 -23.24
C VAL A 477 19.59 0.57 -22.77
N ALA A 478 20.70 0.94 -22.14
CA ALA A 478 20.94 2.30 -21.66
C ALA A 478 20.81 3.35 -22.75
N ALA A 479 21.33 3.07 -23.95
CA ALA A 479 21.24 3.99 -25.10
C ALA A 479 19.82 4.04 -25.69
N THR A 480 19.02 2.99 -25.50
CA THR A 480 17.67 2.87 -26.06
C THR A 480 16.64 3.63 -25.24
N LEU A 481 16.78 3.62 -23.91
CA LEU A 481 15.80 4.30 -23.03
C LEU A 481 16.01 5.82 -23.04
N ASP A 482 14.93 6.58 -23.15
CA ASP A 482 14.88 8.03 -22.93
C ASP A 482 14.41 8.34 -21.50
N ILE A 483 13.59 7.47 -20.94
CA ILE A 483 12.93 7.63 -19.66
C ILE A 483 13.17 6.37 -18.83
N ILE A 484 13.59 6.57 -17.59
CA ILE A 484 13.60 5.51 -16.57
C ILE A 484 12.30 5.65 -15.78
N SER A 485 11.51 4.58 -15.77
CA SER A 485 10.24 4.50 -15.06
C SER A 485 10.32 3.60 -13.83
N GLU A 486 9.48 3.88 -12.83
CA GLU A 486 9.36 3.14 -11.58
C GLU A 486 7.94 3.25 -11.01
N HIS A 487 7.59 2.35 -10.09
CA HIS A 487 6.31 2.36 -9.37
C HIS A 487 6.50 2.54 -7.86
N PRO A 488 6.63 3.76 -7.33
CA PRO A 488 6.98 4.01 -5.94
C PRO A 488 5.77 3.85 -4.99
N TYR A 489 5.19 2.67 -4.90
CA TYR A 489 4.15 2.34 -3.94
C TYR A 489 4.72 2.33 -2.52
N ARG A 490 4.48 3.38 -1.73
CA ARG A 490 5.02 3.55 -0.39
C ARG A 490 3.94 3.81 0.63
N GLN A 491 4.04 3.21 1.81
CA GLN A 491 3.15 3.53 2.92
C GLN A 491 3.37 4.96 3.41
N LEU A 492 4.62 5.37 3.50
CA LEU A 492 5.04 6.73 3.81
C LEU A 492 6.20 7.11 2.88
N PRO A 493 6.19 8.26 2.20
CA PRO A 493 7.29 8.67 1.34
C PRO A 493 8.56 9.02 2.11
N GLU A 494 8.44 9.28 3.41
CA GLU A 494 9.55 9.60 4.30
C GLU A 494 10.22 8.36 4.89
N LEU A 495 9.61 7.17 4.74
CA LEU A 495 10.11 5.98 5.38
C LEU A 495 9.77 4.69 4.59
N PRO A 496 10.75 4.05 3.97
CA PRO A 496 12.10 4.57 3.70
C PRO A 496 12.06 5.85 2.88
N ASP A 497 13.10 6.67 2.97
CA ASP A 497 13.08 8.00 2.33
C ASP A 497 13.10 7.91 0.81
N TYR A 498 12.00 8.24 0.17
CA TYR A 498 11.86 8.21 -1.29
C TYR A 498 12.84 9.17 -1.98
N GLY A 499 13.14 10.29 -1.34
CA GLY A 499 14.12 11.23 -1.86
C GLY A 499 15.53 10.64 -1.94
N GLU A 500 15.95 9.86 -0.94
CA GLU A 500 17.25 9.17 -0.95
C GLU A 500 17.31 8.10 -2.04
N ASP A 501 16.23 7.35 -2.23
CA ASP A 501 16.16 6.34 -3.29
C ASP A 501 16.23 6.99 -4.68
N MET A 502 15.51 8.08 -4.90
CA MET A 502 15.57 8.81 -6.15
C MET A 502 16.96 9.42 -6.42
N GLN A 503 17.63 9.95 -5.40
CA GLN A 503 19.01 10.42 -5.54
C GLN A 503 19.96 9.28 -5.89
N SER A 504 19.78 8.10 -5.28
CA SER A 504 20.55 6.90 -5.56
C SER A 504 20.32 6.41 -7.00
N LEU A 505 19.05 6.36 -7.42
CA LEU A 505 18.65 6.00 -8.78
C LEU A 505 19.29 6.93 -9.83
N ARG A 506 19.18 8.24 -9.62
CA ARG A 506 19.75 9.23 -10.52
C ARG A 506 21.28 9.15 -10.59
N LYS A 507 21.95 8.97 -9.44
CA LYS A 507 23.41 8.79 -9.39
C LYS A 507 23.83 7.52 -10.11
N MET A 508 23.11 6.43 -9.96
CA MET A 508 23.36 5.18 -10.66
C MET A 508 23.16 5.37 -12.17
N ALA A 509 22.00 5.92 -12.59
CA ALA A 509 21.67 6.10 -13.99
C ALA A 509 22.66 7.03 -14.73
N ALA A 510 23.16 8.08 -14.06
CA ALA A 510 24.15 9.01 -14.62
C ALA A 510 25.49 8.38 -15.04
N ARG A 511 25.79 7.15 -14.58
CA ARG A 511 26.95 6.39 -15.05
C ARG A 511 26.79 5.87 -16.46
N PHE A 512 25.55 5.77 -16.94
CA PHE A 512 25.24 5.24 -18.27
C PHE A 512 24.88 6.40 -19.24
N LYS A 513 24.00 7.31 -18.79
CA LYS A 513 23.52 8.41 -19.57
C LYS A 513 23.02 9.55 -18.65
N THR A 514 23.31 10.81 -18.94
CA THR A 514 23.03 11.95 -18.06
C THR A 514 21.74 12.68 -18.33
N ASP A 515 21.09 12.42 -19.46
CA ASP A 515 19.88 13.12 -19.93
C ASP A 515 18.60 12.30 -19.80
N TYR A 516 18.61 11.23 -18.99
CA TYR A 516 17.39 10.51 -18.66
C TYR A 516 16.33 11.42 -18.03
N LYS A 517 15.08 11.18 -18.42
CA LYS A 517 13.93 11.59 -17.66
C LYS A 517 13.55 10.50 -16.66
N PHE A 518 12.94 10.89 -15.55
CA PHE A 518 12.51 9.95 -14.49
C PHE A 518 11.00 10.10 -14.29
N PHE A 519 10.28 9.03 -14.52
CA PHE A 519 8.84 9.00 -14.37
C PHE A 519 8.45 7.99 -13.27
N ALA A 520 7.60 8.44 -12.34
CA ALA A 520 6.85 7.54 -11.48
C ALA A 520 5.56 7.19 -12.22
N THR A 521 5.58 6.05 -12.93
CA THR A 521 4.53 5.72 -13.89
C THR A 521 3.32 5.06 -13.26
N GLU A 522 3.46 4.61 -12.02
CA GLU A 522 2.35 4.06 -11.25
C GLU A 522 2.61 4.17 -9.75
N ALA A 523 1.73 4.82 -9.02
CA ALA A 523 1.64 4.72 -7.57
C ALA A 523 0.34 5.33 -7.06
N GLY A 524 -0.13 4.88 -5.93
CA GLY A 524 -1.37 5.35 -5.34
C GLY A 524 -1.78 4.53 -4.14
N ARG A 525 -3.01 4.72 -3.70
CA ARG A 525 -3.60 4.00 -2.57
C ARG A 525 -5.04 3.66 -2.84
N VAL A 526 -5.51 2.63 -2.16
CA VAL A 526 -6.93 2.30 -2.09
C VAL A 526 -7.62 3.29 -1.17
N TYR A 527 -8.53 4.07 -1.72
CA TYR A 527 -9.35 5.00 -0.95
C TYR A 527 -10.64 4.33 -0.49
N PRO A 528 -11.07 4.57 0.75
CA PRO A 528 -12.37 4.10 1.23
C PRO A 528 -13.49 4.94 0.61
N MET A 529 -13.89 4.65 -0.62
CA MET A 529 -14.58 5.55 -1.51
C MET A 529 -16.10 5.69 -1.28
N ASN A 530 -16.76 4.65 -0.85
CA ASN A 530 -18.22 4.59 -0.94
C ASN A 530 -18.90 4.54 0.41
N TYR A 531 -18.35 5.23 1.40
CA TYR A 531 -18.99 5.32 2.70
C TYR A 531 -19.85 6.59 2.78
N PRO A 532 -21.17 6.46 2.84
CA PRO A 532 -22.08 7.61 2.70
C PRO A 532 -22.07 8.54 3.90
N ASP A 533 -21.54 8.13 5.05
CA ASP A 533 -21.66 8.85 6.30
C ASP A 533 -20.35 9.51 6.77
N ASN A 534 -19.35 9.64 5.90
CA ASN A 534 -18.07 10.25 6.19
C ASN A 534 -17.30 9.66 7.39
N ARG A 535 -17.73 8.53 7.95
CA ARG A 535 -17.01 7.88 9.07
C ARG A 535 -15.53 7.59 8.78
N ILE A 536 -15.19 7.43 7.51
CA ILE A 536 -13.84 7.13 7.04
C ILE A 536 -13.17 8.32 6.34
N MET A 537 -13.81 9.48 6.34
CA MET A 537 -13.23 10.69 5.74
C MET A 537 -11.86 11.05 6.32
N PRO A 538 -11.62 10.97 7.64
CA PRO A 538 -10.29 11.21 8.20
C PRO A 538 -9.22 10.28 7.63
N GLN A 539 -9.56 9.02 7.35
CA GLN A 539 -8.65 8.05 6.72
C GLN A 539 -8.37 8.40 5.26
N ALA A 540 -9.41 8.74 4.49
CA ALA A 540 -9.28 9.16 3.10
C ALA A 540 -8.41 10.43 2.98
N LEU A 541 -8.61 11.39 3.89
CA LEU A 541 -7.82 12.62 3.96
C LEU A 541 -6.33 12.33 4.22
N LYS A 542 -6.01 11.42 5.14
CA LYS A 542 -4.64 10.99 5.42
C LYS A 542 -4.01 10.28 4.24
N TYR A 543 -4.76 9.45 3.53
CA TYR A 543 -4.29 8.78 2.31
C TYR A 543 -3.98 9.80 1.22
N ALA A 544 -4.87 10.76 0.99
CA ALA A 544 -4.61 11.85 0.05
C ALA A 544 -3.35 12.65 0.42
N ALA A 545 -3.14 12.92 1.72
CA ALA A 545 -1.94 13.61 2.17
C ALA A 545 -0.66 12.81 1.89
N ARG A 546 -0.69 11.50 2.08
CA ARG A 546 0.46 10.62 1.80
C ARG A 546 0.79 10.55 0.31
N ASP A 547 -0.24 10.45 -0.54
CA ASP A 547 -0.04 10.41 -1.98
C ASP A 547 0.51 11.73 -2.50
N VAL A 548 -0.07 12.87 -2.09
CA VAL A 548 0.45 14.19 -2.46
C VAL A 548 1.88 14.41 -1.96
N ARG A 549 2.20 13.95 -0.73
CA ARG A 549 3.58 14.01 -0.23
C ARG A 549 4.53 13.15 -1.04
N ASN A 550 4.09 11.95 -1.46
CA ASN A 550 4.90 11.07 -2.31
C ASN A 550 5.26 11.77 -3.62
N GLU A 551 4.30 12.41 -4.26
CA GLU A 551 4.52 13.18 -5.48
C GLU A 551 5.46 14.38 -5.25
N ILE A 552 5.23 15.16 -4.18
CA ILE A 552 6.09 16.32 -3.86
C ILE A 552 7.53 15.88 -3.59
N VAL A 553 7.74 14.80 -2.83
CA VAL A 553 9.08 14.25 -2.59
C VAL A 553 9.72 13.79 -3.90
N GLY A 554 8.97 13.09 -4.75
CA GLY A 554 9.44 12.69 -6.07
C GLY A 554 9.87 13.90 -6.91
N PHE A 555 9.02 14.90 -7.05
CA PHE A 555 9.32 16.11 -7.82
C PHE A 555 10.52 16.88 -7.27
N ALA A 556 10.63 17.01 -5.95
CA ALA A 556 11.75 17.67 -5.31
C ALA A 556 13.09 16.95 -5.53
N ASN A 557 13.05 15.64 -5.80
CA ASN A 557 14.24 14.81 -6.01
C ASN A 557 14.43 14.36 -7.47
N GLY A 558 13.68 14.95 -8.40
CA GLY A 558 13.95 14.87 -9.83
C GLY A 558 13.08 13.89 -10.62
N VAL A 559 11.95 13.49 -10.09
CA VAL A 559 10.86 12.90 -10.89
C VAL A 559 10.30 14.00 -11.80
N ASP A 560 10.27 13.77 -13.10
CA ASP A 560 9.75 14.74 -14.07
C ASP A 560 8.22 14.67 -14.15
N VAL A 561 7.64 13.47 -14.15
CA VAL A 561 6.19 13.24 -14.20
C VAL A 561 5.81 12.11 -13.25
N TYR A 562 4.73 12.30 -12.54
CA TYR A 562 4.16 11.30 -11.63
C TYR A 562 2.74 10.94 -12.08
N PHE A 563 2.46 9.64 -12.28
CA PHE A 563 1.15 9.16 -12.70
C PHE A 563 0.47 8.44 -11.54
N HIS A 564 -0.53 9.08 -10.98
CA HIS A 564 -1.31 8.46 -9.90
C HIS A 564 -2.17 7.30 -10.43
N PHE A 565 -2.23 6.21 -9.72
CA PHE A 565 -3.06 5.06 -10.03
C PHE A 565 -4.39 5.16 -9.28
N ALA A 566 -5.59 5.23 -9.90
CA ALA A 566 -5.86 5.38 -11.32
C ALA A 566 -7.23 6.05 -11.56
N VAL A 567 -7.50 6.40 -12.81
CA VAL A 567 -8.86 6.54 -13.32
C VAL A 567 -9.17 5.27 -14.11
N GLY A 568 -10.01 4.45 -13.58
CA GLY A 568 -10.45 3.23 -14.22
C GLY A 568 -11.53 2.59 -13.39
N ILE A 569 -12.54 2.09 -14.05
CA ILE A 569 -13.71 1.58 -13.37
C ILE A 569 -13.70 0.05 -13.35
N GLY A 570 -12.94 -0.61 -14.23
CA GLY A 570 -12.96 -2.06 -14.38
C GLY A 570 -12.08 -2.82 -13.40
N PHE A 571 -10.87 -2.37 -13.18
CA PHE A 571 -9.87 -3.07 -12.38
C PHE A 571 -9.95 -2.71 -10.89
N CYS A 572 -10.40 -1.52 -10.57
CA CYS A 572 -10.27 -0.94 -9.25
C CYS A 572 -11.59 -0.74 -8.55
N GLN A 573 -12.43 -1.71 -8.63
CA GLN A 573 -13.67 -1.82 -7.87
C GLN A 573 -13.46 -1.60 -6.35
N THR A 574 -12.23 -1.40 -5.93
CA THR A 574 -11.78 -1.47 -4.56
C THR A 574 -11.26 -0.15 -4.01
N GLY A 575 -11.49 0.97 -4.71
CA GLY A 575 -11.11 2.27 -4.20
C GLY A 575 -9.78 2.84 -4.71
N TRP A 576 -9.14 2.21 -5.68
CA TRP A 576 -7.99 2.79 -6.37
C TRP A 576 -8.38 4.00 -7.23
N THR A 577 -9.62 4.05 -7.68
CA THR A 577 -10.06 5.11 -8.57
C THR A 577 -10.12 6.47 -7.88
N VAL A 578 -9.63 7.49 -8.55
CA VAL A 578 -9.69 8.89 -8.09
C VAL A 578 -11.04 9.54 -8.29
N VAL A 579 -11.96 8.84 -8.90
CA VAL A 579 -13.36 9.25 -9.02
C VAL A 579 -14.24 8.26 -8.28
N ARG A 580 -15.36 8.75 -7.77
CA ARG A 580 -16.43 7.91 -7.26
C ARG A 580 -17.71 8.27 -8.00
N THR A 581 -18.62 7.36 -8.09
CA THR A 581 -19.93 7.71 -8.59
C THR A 581 -20.82 8.18 -7.47
N GLY A 582 -21.69 9.10 -7.80
CA GLY A 582 -22.64 9.65 -6.86
C GLY A 582 -23.72 8.66 -6.45
N ASN A 583 -24.43 9.02 -5.40
CA ASN A 583 -25.50 8.24 -4.82
C ASN A 583 -26.86 8.47 -5.53
N GLY A 584 -26.85 9.00 -6.76
CA GLY A 584 -28.06 9.28 -7.52
C GLY A 584 -28.86 7.99 -7.80
N GLU A 585 -30.17 8.09 -7.82
CA GLU A 585 -31.09 6.99 -8.17
C GLU A 585 -30.76 6.38 -9.55
N ASN A 586 -30.06 7.13 -10.40
CA ASN A 586 -29.70 6.76 -11.77
C ASN A 586 -28.20 6.40 -11.96
N GLY A 587 -27.39 6.36 -10.90
CA GLY A 587 -25.99 5.90 -10.95
C GLY A 587 -25.04 6.70 -11.83
N GLY A 588 -25.43 7.92 -12.25
CA GLY A 588 -24.73 8.65 -13.32
C GLY A 588 -23.72 9.73 -12.90
N GLU A 589 -23.57 9.99 -11.61
CA GLU A 589 -22.72 11.08 -11.15
C GLU A 589 -21.26 10.63 -10.96
N VAL A 590 -20.35 11.24 -11.71
CA VAL A 590 -18.90 11.03 -11.53
C VAL A 590 -18.37 12.09 -10.57
N MET A 591 -18.06 11.68 -9.34
CA MET A 591 -17.56 12.58 -8.30
C MET A 591 -16.05 12.40 -8.13
N PRO A 592 -15.27 13.50 -8.17
CA PRO A 592 -13.86 13.47 -7.79
C PRO A 592 -13.71 13.01 -6.34
N ASN A 593 -12.72 12.17 -6.05
CA ASN A 593 -12.43 11.84 -4.66
C ASN A 593 -11.60 12.94 -3.98
N ILE A 594 -11.36 12.78 -2.70
CA ILE A 594 -10.63 13.77 -1.89
C ILE A 594 -9.19 14.00 -2.38
N TYR A 595 -8.54 12.99 -2.98
CA TYR A 595 -7.20 13.12 -3.55
C TYR A 595 -7.18 14.15 -4.68
N LEU A 596 -8.16 14.15 -5.59
CA LEU A 596 -8.19 15.11 -6.70
C LEU A 596 -8.25 16.56 -6.21
N TYR A 597 -8.97 16.83 -5.13
CA TYR A 597 -8.98 18.17 -4.55
C TYR A 597 -7.64 18.54 -3.91
N ALA A 598 -6.99 17.59 -3.26
CA ALA A 598 -5.68 17.80 -2.65
C ALA A 598 -4.58 18.01 -3.70
N ILE A 599 -4.57 17.17 -4.75
CA ILE A 599 -3.58 17.31 -5.82
C ILE A 599 -3.83 18.57 -6.65
N ARG A 600 -5.10 18.99 -6.81
CA ARG A 600 -5.42 20.27 -7.42
C ARG A 600 -4.80 21.45 -6.64
N ALA A 601 -4.87 21.42 -5.30
CA ALA A 601 -4.21 22.42 -4.47
C ALA A 601 -2.69 22.44 -4.70
N ALA A 602 -2.05 21.27 -4.78
CA ALA A 602 -0.64 21.16 -5.11
C ALA A 602 -0.35 21.70 -6.52
N ALA A 603 -1.12 21.33 -7.52
CA ALA A 603 -0.96 21.79 -8.89
C ALA A 603 -1.10 23.32 -9.02
N ASP A 604 -2.01 23.94 -8.25
CA ASP A 604 -2.16 25.39 -8.22
C ASP A 604 -0.97 26.12 -7.56
N ARG A 605 -0.21 25.42 -6.70
CA ARG A 605 0.87 26.04 -5.91
C ARG A 605 2.26 25.78 -6.45
N ILE A 606 2.56 24.56 -6.90
CA ILE A 606 3.90 24.23 -7.40
C ILE A 606 4.02 24.17 -8.91
N GLU A 607 2.91 24.01 -9.64
CA GLU A 607 2.88 23.96 -11.11
C GLU A 607 4.02 23.07 -11.67
N ASP A 608 4.65 23.45 -12.78
CA ASP A 608 5.89 22.85 -13.29
C ASP A 608 7.15 23.55 -12.73
N GLY A 609 7.07 24.12 -11.53
CA GLY A 609 8.16 24.82 -10.85
C GLY A 609 9.38 23.92 -10.62
N LYS A 610 10.57 24.47 -10.80
CA LYS A 610 11.82 23.73 -10.62
C LYS A 610 12.14 23.52 -9.15
N PRO A 611 12.62 22.36 -8.73
CA PRO A 611 13.15 22.18 -7.39
C PRO A 611 14.26 23.21 -7.12
N ALA A 612 14.13 23.96 -6.02
CA ALA A 612 15.03 25.07 -5.70
C ALA A 612 15.68 24.94 -4.31
N GLY A 613 15.45 23.84 -3.62
CA GLY A 613 16.12 23.51 -2.35
C GLY A 613 15.22 22.78 -1.35
N GLN A 614 15.87 22.36 -0.29
CA GLN A 614 15.26 21.75 0.89
C GLN A 614 15.73 22.49 2.13
N VAL A 615 14.82 22.71 3.08
CA VAL A 615 15.16 23.26 4.39
C VAL A 615 15.04 22.18 5.46
N LYS A 616 16.11 21.98 6.23
CA LYS A 616 16.12 21.05 7.35
C LYS A 616 15.44 21.68 8.56
N LEU A 617 14.37 21.06 9.03
CA LEU A 617 13.59 21.48 10.20
C LEU A 617 13.60 20.44 11.32
N GLY A 618 14.22 19.30 11.07
CA GLY A 618 14.27 18.12 11.93
C GLY A 618 13.74 16.89 11.20
N ALA A 619 14.16 15.72 11.64
CA ALA A 619 13.92 14.44 10.97
C ALA A 619 12.44 14.13 10.70
N ASN A 620 11.54 14.62 11.55
CA ASN A 620 10.10 14.44 11.40
C ASN A 620 9.43 15.45 10.47
N PHE A 621 10.20 16.39 9.90
CA PHE A 621 9.70 17.43 9.03
C PHE A 621 10.23 17.28 7.62
N ARG A 622 9.48 17.83 6.66
CA ARG A 622 9.96 18.04 5.29
C ARG A 622 9.61 19.47 4.88
N CYS A 623 10.53 20.09 4.15
CA CYS A 623 10.32 21.39 3.54
C CYS A 623 11.06 21.44 2.21
N TYR A 624 10.32 21.54 1.12
CA TYR A 624 10.86 21.66 -0.24
C TYR A 624 10.45 22.98 -0.84
N ILE A 625 11.35 23.60 -1.60
CA ILE A 625 11.11 24.87 -2.28
C ILE A 625 11.09 24.63 -3.79
N PHE A 626 10.06 25.15 -4.43
CA PHE A 626 9.90 25.16 -5.88
C PHE A 626 9.95 26.58 -6.43
N ASP A 627 10.74 26.79 -7.49
CA ASP A 627 10.87 28.07 -8.19
C ASP A 627 9.98 28.09 -9.43
N LEU A 628 8.98 28.95 -9.42
CA LEU A 628 8.03 29.15 -10.53
C LEU A 628 8.39 30.36 -11.40
N GLY A 629 9.58 30.92 -11.22
CA GLY A 629 10.05 32.13 -11.92
C GLY A 629 9.59 33.41 -11.24
N THR A 630 8.30 33.72 -11.25
CA THR A 630 7.74 34.94 -10.63
C THR A 630 7.55 34.83 -9.13
N ARG A 631 7.37 33.61 -8.61
CA ARG A 631 7.22 33.32 -7.19
C ARG A 631 7.92 32.02 -6.83
N ARG A 632 8.14 31.78 -5.54
CA ARG A 632 8.62 30.55 -4.94
C ARG A 632 7.54 30.00 -4.01
N THR A 633 7.39 28.69 -4.03
CA THR A 633 6.49 27.99 -3.12
C THR A 633 7.30 27.05 -2.26
N ALA A 634 7.25 27.23 -0.94
CA ALA A 634 7.74 26.24 0.01
C ALA A 634 6.57 25.34 0.45
N VAL A 635 6.80 24.05 0.44
CA VAL A 635 5.83 23.04 0.89
C VAL A 635 6.37 22.37 2.13
N LEU A 636 5.63 22.49 3.24
CA LEU A 636 6.07 22.07 4.56
C LEU A 636 5.06 21.11 5.18
N TRP A 637 5.57 20.09 5.89
CA TRP A 637 4.75 19.23 6.72
C TRP A 637 5.55 18.53 7.82
N LYS A 638 4.85 17.98 8.81
CA LYS A 638 5.40 17.08 9.82
C LYS A 638 4.77 15.70 9.62
N TRP A 639 5.57 14.74 9.20
CA TRP A 639 5.07 13.42 8.80
C TRP A 639 4.89 12.44 9.97
N ASN A 640 5.52 12.72 11.13
CA ASN A 640 5.50 11.83 12.29
C ASN A 640 5.37 12.63 13.58
N GLY A 641 4.66 12.09 14.57
CA GLY A 641 4.41 12.70 15.87
C GLY A 641 3.22 13.65 15.88
N LYS A 642 3.04 14.38 16.98
CA LYS A 642 1.94 15.33 17.15
C LYS A 642 2.17 16.58 16.29
N PRO A 643 1.09 17.26 15.85
CA PRO A 643 1.23 18.55 15.17
C PRO A 643 2.04 19.56 15.98
N GLU A 644 2.82 20.38 15.28
CA GLU A 644 3.69 21.40 15.88
C GLU A 644 3.47 22.77 15.20
N LYS A 645 3.67 23.85 15.96
CA LYS A 645 3.53 25.19 15.41
C LYS A 645 4.86 25.75 14.97
N ILE A 646 4.89 26.29 13.75
CA ILE A 646 5.98 27.09 13.21
C ILE A 646 5.56 28.55 13.19
N GLU A 647 6.42 29.45 13.70
CA GLU A 647 6.16 30.88 13.83
C GLU A 647 7.21 31.67 13.07
N PHE A 648 6.77 32.51 12.17
CA PHE A 648 7.61 33.37 11.32
C PHE A 648 7.61 34.81 11.79
N ALA A 649 8.70 35.54 11.54
CA ALA A 649 8.83 36.96 11.86
C ALA A 649 7.92 37.87 11.02
N LYS A 650 7.54 37.43 9.81
CA LYS A 650 6.66 38.13 8.88
C LYS A 650 5.55 37.23 8.38
N PRO A 651 4.39 37.77 8.01
CA PRO A 651 3.30 36.96 7.46
C PRO A 651 3.65 36.43 6.07
N PHE A 652 3.23 35.21 5.81
CA PHE A 652 3.25 34.59 4.49
C PHE A 652 1.84 34.56 3.86
N ARG A 653 1.78 34.66 2.54
CA ARG A 653 0.66 34.16 1.79
C ARG A 653 0.73 32.64 1.84
N ALA A 654 -0.27 32.03 2.41
CA ALA A 654 -0.23 30.60 2.69
C ALA A 654 -1.54 29.90 2.36
N TYR A 655 -1.42 28.61 2.08
CA TYR A 655 -2.56 27.76 1.76
C TYR A 655 -2.48 26.44 2.52
N ASP A 656 -3.64 25.95 2.94
CA ASP A 656 -3.76 24.63 3.54
C ASP A 656 -3.68 23.52 2.47
N PHE A 657 -3.69 22.28 2.95
CA PHE A 657 -3.62 21.09 2.12
C PHE A 657 -4.71 21.01 1.03
N MET A 658 -5.89 21.59 1.27
CA MET A 658 -7.01 21.62 0.33
C MET A 658 -7.03 22.86 -0.57
N GLY A 659 -6.06 23.77 -0.41
CA GLY A 659 -5.94 24.99 -1.18
C GLY A 659 -6.68 26.19 -0.63
N SER A 660 -7.24 26.10 0.57
CA SER A 660 -7.83 27.27 1.24
C SER A 660 -6.75 28.23 1.71
N ARG A 661 -6.97 29.52 1.54
CA ARG A 661 -6.03 30.57 1.96
C ARG A 661 -6.02 30.73 3.48
N ILE A 662 -4.83 30.67 4.08
CA ILE A 662 -4.60 30.70 5.53
C ILE A 662 -3.49 31.69 5.94
N ASP A 663 -3.36 32.83 5.25
CA ASP A 663 -2.30 33.81 5.49
C ASP A 663 -2.03 34.09 6.97
N GLY A 664 -0.78 34.30 7.32
CA GLY A 664 -0.40 34.59 8.70
C GLY A 664 1.08 34.43 8.98
N THR A 665 1.42 34.52 10.26
CA THR A 665 2.79 34.31 10.77
C THR A 665 2.96 32.95 11.47
N THR A 666 1.87 32.25 11.77
CA THR A 666 1.92 31.01 12.55
C THR A 666 1.09 29.93 11.84
N PHE A 667 1.69 28.78 11.63
CA PHE A 667 1.05 27.64 10.98
C PHE A 667 1.24 26.36 11.81
N GLU A 668 0.25 25.50 11.79
CA GLU A 668 0.36 24.17 12.36
C GLU A 668 0.89 23.21 11.29
N LEU A 669 2.00 22.56 11.59
CA LEU A 669 2.58 21.51 10.75
C LEU A 669 2.14 20.15 11.27
N SER A 670 1.42 19.45 10.44
CA SER A 670 0.95 18.08 10.64
C SER A 670 1.28 17.24 9.40
N GLU A 671 0.72 16.07 9.26
CA GLU A 671 0.89 15.26 8.06
C GLU A 671 0.29 15.88 6.77
N PHE A 672 -0.46 16.96 6.91
CA PHE A 672 -1.06 17.70 5.81
C PHE A 672 -0.13 18.84 5.36
N PRO A 673 0.34 18.84 4.10
CA PRO A 673 1.19 19.91 3.57
C PRO A 673 0.58 21.32 3.69
N VAL A 674 1.41 22.26 4.06
CA VAL A 674 1.13 23.70 4.02
C VAL A 674 1.99 24.32 2.93
N TYR A 675 1.41 25.19 2.11
CA TYR A 675 2.08 25.88 1.02
C TYR A 675 2.31 27.35 1.40
N LEU A 676 3.57 27.78 1.40
CA LEU A 676 3.97 29.18 1.64
C LEU A 676 4.47 29.78 0.34
N GLU A 677 3.87 30.88 -0.09
CA GLU A 677 4.30 31.60 -1.28
C GLU A 677 5.14 32.83 -0.91
N SER A 678 6.19 33.08 -1.71
CA SER A 678 7.08 34.25 -1.57
C SER A 678 7.56 34.72 -2.96
N GLU A 679 7.72 36.02 -3.12
CA GLU A 679 8.37 36.62 -4.27
C GLU A 679 9.90 36.73 -4.11
N GLU A 680 10.39 36.49 -2.91
CA GLU A 680 11.82 36.49 -2.57
C GLU A 680 12.55 35.32 -3.29
N SER A 681 13.87 35.39 -3.35
CA SER A 681 14.68 34.29 -3.89
C SER A 681 14.50 33.00 -3.05
N ALA A 682 14.75 31.82 -3.66
CA ALA A 682 14.68 30.55 -2.96
C ALA A 682 15.64 30.53 -1.74
N ALA A 683 16.81 31.14 -1.85
CA ALA A 683 17.79 31.23 -0.76
C ALA A 683 17.27 32.08 0.41
N GLU A 684 16.63 33.22 0.13
CA GLU A 684 16.07 34.07 1.17
C GLU A 684 14.85 33.42 1.82
N LEU A 685 13.98 32.78 1.04
CA LEU A 685 12.86 31.99 1.56
C LEU A 685 13.36 30.86 2.46
N ALA A 686 14.39 30.12 2.03
CA ALA A 686 15.01 29.08 2.84
C ALA A 686 15.55 29.60 4.17
N LYS A 687 16.22 30.77 4.15
CA LYS A 687 16.72 31.41 5.33
C LYS A 687 15.60 31.85 6.29
N GLN A 688 14.52 32.42 5.77
CA GLN A 688 13.36 32.80 6.58
C GLN A 688 12.73 31.57 7.25
N ILE A 689 12.59 30.46 6.52
CA ILE A 689 12.06 29.21 7.06
C ILE A 689 13.00 28.60 8.11
N ALA A 690 14.30 28.56 7.84
CA ALA A 690 15.29 28.03 8.79
C ALA A 690 15.41 28.87 10.08
N SER A 691 15.10 30.17 10.02
CA SER A 691 15.10 31.07 11.17
C SER A 691 13.79 31.10 11.96
N ALA A 692 12.74 30.40 11.47
CA ALA A 692 11.45 30.37 12.12
C ALA A 692 11.52 29.67 13.49
N LYS A 693 10.66 30.11 14.40
CA LYS A 693 10.55 29.48 15.70
C LYS A 693 9.67 28.23 15.59
N LEU A 694 10.29 27.09 15.82
CA LEU A 694 9.61 25.79 15.82
C LEU A 694 9.69 25.21 17.24
N ASN A 695 8.53 25.05 17.88
CA ASN A 695 8.45 24.44 19.21
C ASN A 695 8.34 22.93 19.04
N ILE A 696 9.46 22.22 19.13
CA ILE A 696 9.49 20.77 19.03
C ILE A 696 9.26 20.18 20.42
N THR A 697 8.16 19.44 20.57
CA THR A 697 7.81 18.70 21.80
C THR A 697 8.27 17.24 21.74
N ASP A 698 8.64 16.75 20.55
CA ASP A 698 9.12 15.40 20.34
C ASP A 698 10.52 15.18 20.97
N LYS A 699 10.88 13.91 21.09
CA LYS A 699 12.22 13.52 21.51
C LYS A 699 13.27 14.03 20.52
N ALA A 700 14.32 14.69 21.03
CA ALA A 700 15.34 15.31 20.18
C ALA A 700 16.35 14.32 19.58
N PHE A 701 16.40 13.11 20.09
CA PHE A 701 17.34 12.09 19.64
C PHE A 701 16.75 10.68 19.69
N ARG A 702 17.38 9.78 18.97
CA ARG A 702 17.10 8.34 19.02
C ARG A 702 18.42 7.61 19.25
N THR A 703 18.34 6.55 20.05
CA THR A 703 19.48 5.69 20.36
C THR A 703 19.29 4.33 19.73
N SER A 704 20.31 3.79 19.07
CA SER A 704 20.42 2.40 18.69
C SER A 704 21.78 1.84 19.07
N VAL A 705 21.89 0.52 19.19
CA VAL A 705 23.17 -0.13 19.51
C VAL A 705 23.48 -1.12 18.39
N LYS A 706 24.70 -1.04 17.88
CA LYS A 706 25.19 -1.94 16.84
C LYS A 706 26.44 -2.66 17.32
N ILE A 707 26.43 -3.96 17.21
CA ILE A 707 27.64 -4.78 17.42
C ILE A 707 28.48 -4.64 16.16
N THR A 708 29.75 -4.27 16.31
CA THR A 708 30.67 -3.99 15.19
C THR A 708 31.85 -4.96 15.13
N GLY A 709 31.99 -5.80 16.14
CA GLY A 709 33.04 -6.83 16.18
C GLY A 709 33.00 -7.64 17.48
N PRO A 710 33.84 -8.67 17.59
CA PRO A 710 33.86 -9.58 18.73
C PRO A 710 34.12 -8.89 20.09
N HIS A 711 34.77 -7.75 20.05
CA HIS A 711 35.08 -6.96 21.25
C HIS A 711 34.58 -5.52 21.16
N THR A 712 33.67 -5.23 20.20
CA THR A 712 33.26 -3.84 19.97
C THR A 712 31.78 -3.72 19.70
N PHE A 713 31.14 -2.71 20.29
CA PHE A 713 29.84 -2.23 19.91
C PHE A 713 29.83 -0.69 19.86
N ALA A 714 28.93 -0.14 19.08
CA ALA A 714 28.72 1.30 18.97
C ALA A 714 27.31 1.67 19.40
N VAL A 715 27.20 2.75 20.11
CA VAL A 715 25.94 3.43 20.38
C VAL A 715 25.76 4.52 19.33
N GLU A 716 24.78 4.35 18.46
CA GLU A 716 24.40 5.35 17.49
C GLU A 716 23.43 6.34 18.13
N VAL A 717 23.75 7.62 18.03
CA VAL A 717 22.89 8.71 18.47
C VAL A 717 22.43 9.49 17.24
N ALA A 718 21.18 9.32 16.86
CA ALA A 718 20.58 10.08 15.77
C ALA A 718 20.01 11.38 16.30
N ASN A 719 20.49 12.50 15.79
CA ASN A 719 19.95 13.82 16.05
C ASN A 719 18.68 14.03 15.23
N LEU A 720 17.54 14.10 15.89
CA LEU A 720 16.24 14.30 15.24
C LEU A 720 15.86 15.77 15.07
N THR A 721 16.71 16.68 15.52
CA THR A 721 16.50 18.14 15.39
C THR A 721 17.25 18.72 14.19
N ALA A 722 17.01 19.99 13.87
CA ALA A 722 17.77 20.71 12.85
C ALA A 722 19.08 21.30 13.37
N LYS A 723 19.29 21.35 14.70
CA LYS A 723 20.45 21.99 15.35
C LYS A 723 21.44 20.94 15.81
N PRO A 724 22.74 21.25 15.88
CA PRO A 724 23.72 20.34 16.42
C PRO A 724 23.40 19.91 17.86
N LEU A 725 23.65 18.64 18.18
CA LEU A 725 23.48 18.06 19.52
C LEU A 725 24.79 17.57 20.08
N SER A 726 24.99 17.79 21.39
CA SER A 726 26.14 17.26 22.14
C SER A 726 25.65 16.61 23.43
N GLY A 727 26.33 15.57 23.86
CA GLY A 727 25.94 14.84 25.05
C GLY A 727 26.94 13.77 25.46
N THR A 728 26.45 12.78 26.22
CA THR A 728 27.27 11.68 26.70
C THR A 728 26.55 10.36 26.57
N VAL A 729 27.32 9.30 26.34
CA VAL A 729 26.87 7.90 26.44
C VAL A 729 27.62 7.25 27.61
N SER A 730 26.87 6.66 28.56
CA SER A 730 27.43 5.95 29.70
C SER A 730 27.02 4.48 29.66
N VAL A 731 27.98 3.57 29.89
CA VAL A 731 27.74 2.14 30.09
C VAL A 731 27.54 1.91 31.56
N LEU A 732 26.31 1.53 31.95
CA LEU A 732 25.95 1.33 33.35
C LEU A 732 26.22 -0.10 33.86
N THR A 733 26.42 -1.06 32.94
CA THR A 733 26.74 -2.45 33.29
C THR A 733 28.19 -2.56 33.75
N PRO A 734 28.44 -2.98 35.01
CA PRO A 734 29.80 -3.04 35.56
C PRO A 734 30.68 -4.03 34.78
N ARG A 735 31.95 -3.67 34.58
CA ARG A 735 32.97 -4.55 33.96
C ARG A 735 32.63 -5.03 32.54
N LEU A 736 31.71 -4.38 31.85
CA LEU A 736 31.38 -4.73 30.50
C LEU A 736 32.40 -4.17 29.52
N VAL A 737 32.85 -2.94 29.73
CA VAL A 737 33.76 -2.25 28.80
C VAL A 737 35.15 -2.07 29.43
N ASP A 738 36.16 -2.04 28.53
CA ASP A 738 37.54 -1.74 28.83
C ASP A 738 37.76 -0.24 28.65
N GLY A 739 38.28 0.43 29.70
CA GLY A 739 38.51 1.87 29.73
C GLY A 739 37.33 2.70 30.25
N GLU A 740 37.13 3.86 29.66
CA GLU A 740 36.13 4.82 30.14
C GLU A 740 34.69 4.30 29.91
N GLN A 741 33.90 4.28 31.00
CA GLN A 741 32.50 3.89 30.96
C GLN A 741 31.58 5.03 30.46
N LYS A 742 32.09 6.25 30.33
CA LYS A 742 31.36 7.43 29.87
C LYS A 742 32.15 8.14 28.79
N LEU A 743 31.56 8.26 27.61
CA LEU A 743 32.15 8.94 26.45
C LEU A 743 31.26 10.10 26.02
N GLU A 744 31.88 11.12 25.50
CA GLU A 744 31.21 12.32 24.97
C GLU A 744 31.02 12.18 23.45
N PHE A 745 29.92 12.72 22.95
CA PHE A 745 29.77 13.10 21.56
C PHE A 745 29.50 14.60 21.46
N ARG A 746 29.98 15.22 20.41
CA ARG A 746 29.90 16.66 20.24
C ARG A 746 29.41 17.03 18.85
N ASP A 747 28.53 18.02 18.80
CA ASP A 747 28.10 18.72 17.61
C ASP A 747 27.60 17.79 16.49
N ILE A 748 26.85 16.72 16.86
CA ILE A 748 26.17 15.89 15.86
C ILE A 748 25.29 16.82 15.03
N PRO A 749 25.54 16.99 13.72
CA PRO A 749 24.75 17.87 12.89
C PRO A 749 23.25 17.52 12.92
N GLY A 750 22.40 18.51 12.68
CA GLY A 750 20.96 18.26 12.57
C GLY A 750 20.64 17.19 11.52
N GLU A 751 19.70 16.29 11.84
CA GLU A 751 19.26 15.18 10.99
C GLU A 751 20.41 14.23 10.59
N SER A 752 21.40 14.09 11.46
CA SER A 752 22.54 13.21 11.25
C SER A 752 22.70 12.25 12.41
N THR A 753 23.44 11.18 12.19
CA THR A 753 23.75 10.18 13.20
C THR A 753 25.26 10.12 13.42
N ASP A 754 25.67 10.03 14.67
CA ASP A 754 27.05 9.77 15.05
C ASP A 754 27.14 8.54 15.94
N ARG A 755 28.35 8.00 16.10
CA ARG A 755 28.64 6.74 16.77
C ARG A 755 29.62 6.93 17.90
N VAL A 756 29.26 6.43 19.06
CA VAL A 756 30.16 6.30 20.21
C VAL A 756 30.50 4.83 20.39
N ALA A 757 31.75 4.47 20.15
CA ALA A 757 32.21 3.07 20.19
C ALA A 757 32.79 2.70 21.55
N PHE A 758 32.47 1.50 22.02
CA PHE A 758 32.98 0.90 23.24
C PHE A 758 33.65 -0.42 22.93
N ARG A 759 34.75 -0.69 23.65
CA ARG A 759 35.42 -1.98 23.63
C ARG A 759 34.97 -2.81 24.83
N THR A 760 34.56 -4.05 24.57
CA THR A 760 34.13 -4.95 25.65
C THR A 760 35.31 -5.75 26.20
N VAL A 761 35.33 -5.96 27.51
CA VAL A 761 36.28 -6.87 28.15
C VAL A 761 35.96 -8.32 27.77
N PRO A 762 34.71 -8.80 27.95
CA PRO A 762 34.35 -10.13 27.45
C PRO A 762 34.07 -10.09 25.95
N GLU A 763 34.43 -11.14 25.27
CA GLU A 763 34.08 -11.32 23.87
C GLU A 763 32.54 -11.39 23.71
N ILE A 764 32.02 -10.67 22.72
CA ILE A 764 30.65 -10.80 22.26
C ILE A 764 30.61 -12.04 21.36
N GLY A 765 29.67 -12.92 21.64
CA GLY A 765 29.45 -14.13 20.86
C GLY A 765 27.97 -14.48 20.89
N MET A 766 27.67 -15.75 20.70
CA MET A 766 26.28 -16.21 20.65
C MET A 766 25.57 -16.23 22.01
N THR A 767 26.31 -16.21 23.12
CA THR A 767 25.71 -16.15 24.47
C THR A 767 25.30 -14.71 24.77
N PRO A 768 24.01 -14.46 25.10
CA PRO A 768 23.54 -13.11 25.40
C PRO A 768 24.26 -12.47 26.58
N ARG A 769 24.63 -11.20 26.45
CA ARG A 769 25.17 -10.35 27.52
C ARG A 769 24.36 -9.06 27.63
N GLU A 770 23.71 -8.87 28.77
CA GLU A 770 22.93 -7.67 28.99
C GLU A 770 23.81 -6.45 29.20
N ALA A 771 23.57 -5.41 28.39
CA ALA A 771 24.17 -4.09 28.52
C ALA A 771 23.11 -3.04 28.85
N LYS A 772 23.33 -2.25 29.88
CA LYS A 772 22.50 -1.09 30.23
C LYS A 772 23.28 0.17 29.92
N LEU A 773 22.72 1.03 29.11
CA LEU A 773 23.33 2.24 28.56
C LEU A 773 22.49 3.44 28.91
N LYS A 774 23.11 4.60 29.17
CA LYS A 774 22.41 5.87 29.35
C LYS A 774 22.97 6.90 28.39
N VAL A 775 22.09 7.53 27.61
CA VAL A 775 22.42 8.70 26.78
C VAL A 775 21.84 9.93 27.48
N GLU A 776 22.63 10.98 27.61
CA GLU A 776 22.24 12.24 28.27
C GLU A 776 22.58 13.44 27.39
N LEU A 777 21.60 14.32 27.23
CA LEU A 777 21.75 15.61 26.58
C LEU A 777 21.43 16.73 27.60
N PRO A 778 22.41 17.14 28.40
CA PRO A 778 22.18 18.09 29.49
C PRO A 778 21.65 19.45 29.01
N ALA A 779 22.10 19.94 27.87
CA ALA A 779 21.71 21.24 27.32
C ALA A 779 20.20 21.38 27.09
N ILE A 780 19.52 20.25 26.75
CA ILE A 780 18.07 20.20 26.50
C ILE A 780 17.32 19.39 27.56
N LYS A 781 18.00 18.94 28.60
CA LYS A 781 17.45 18.18 29.73
C LYS A 781 16.73 16.88 29.30
N GLN A 782 17.25 16.23 28.27
CA GLN A 782 16.74 14.94 27.82
C GLN A 782 17.72 13.82 28.13
N SER A 783 17.21 12.65 28.49
CA SER A 783 18.00 11.45 28.66
C SER A 783 17.20 10.18 28.35
N GLU A 784 17.91 9.13 27.96
CA GLU A 784 17.34 7.81 27.72
C GLU A 784 18.20 6.73 28.36
N THR A 785 17.56 5.72 28.93
CA THR A 785 18.24 4.50 29.38
C THR A 785 17.76 3.33 28.52
N VAL A 786 18.69 2.64 27.87
CA VAL A 786 18.43 1.52 26.97
C VAL A 786 19.05 0.26 27.55
N SER A 787 18.30 -0.84 27.56
CA SER A 787 18.83 -2.16 27.87
C SER A 787 18.87 -2.99 26.60
N VAL A 788 20.04 -3.52 26.26
CA VAL A 788 20.26 -4.32 25.06
C VAL A 788 20.98 -5.61 25.39
N SER A 789 20.71 -6.64 24.61
CA SER A 789 21.40 -7.92 24.71
C SER A 789 22.47 -7.99 23.65
N LEU A 790 23.73 -7.94 24.03
CA LEU A 790 24.86 -8.07 23.13
C LEU A 790 25.07 -9.55 22.82
N ARG A 791 24.66 -9.97 21.63
CA ARG A 791 24.94 -11.31 21.08
C ARG A 791 25.01 -11.23 19.57
N ALA A 792 25.99 -11.89 18.96
CA ALA A 792 26.14 -11.86 17.51
C ALA A 792 26.79 -13.14 16.97
N LEU A 793 26.46 -13.39 15.72
CA LEU A 793 27.18 -14.29 14.83
C LEU A 793 28.14 -13.45 13.98
N PHE A 794 29.42 -13.76 14.00
CA PHE A 794 30.44 -13.08 13.20
C PHE A 794 30.76 -13.89 11.96
N VAL A 795 30.65 -13.25 10.81
CA VAL A 795 30.84 -13.85 9.50
C VAL A 795 32.19 -13.41 8.93
N PRO A 796 33.21 -14.28 8.83
CA PRO A 796 34.50 -13.92 8.28
C PRO A 796 34.41 -13.73 6.76
N LYS A 797 35.27 -12.88 6.25
CA LYS A 797 35.41 -12.68 4.82
C LYS A 797 36.05 -13.93 4.18
N ALA A 798 35.54 -14.31 3.02
CA ALA A 798 36.14 -15.39 2.23
C ALA A 798 37.46 -14.93 1.59
N GLU A 799 38.54 -15.57 1.91
CA GLU A 799 39.86 -15.28 1.30
C GLU A 799 40.01 -15.90 -0.11
N LYS A 800 39.24 -16.94 -0.37
CA LYS A 800 39.21 -17.69 -1.63
C LYS A 800 37.79 -17.87 -2.11
N ALA A 801 37.61 -18.11 -3.40
CA ALA A 801 36.31 -18.45 -3.96
C ALA A 801 35.77 -19.72 -3.29
N ILE A 802 34.48 -19.70 -2.96
CA ILE A 802 33.74 -20.82 -2.41
C ILE A 802 32.99 -21.50 -3.55
N ALA A 803 33.23 -22.79 -3.74
CA ALA A 803 32.45 -23.62 -4.66
C ALA A 803 31.14 -24.06 -3.98
N ILE A 804 30.04 -24.01 -4.68
CA ILE A 804 28.73 -24.47 -4.19
C ILE A 804 28.48 -25.85 -4.82
N ASP A 805 29.06 -26.88 -4.24
CA ASP A 805 29.10 -28.26 -4.82
C ASP A 805 28.70 -29.35 -3.80
N GLY A 806 28.41 -28.97 -2.56
CA GLY A 806 28.10 -29.87 -1.46
C GLY A 806 29.37 -30.45 -0.79
N ASP A 807 30.57 -29.95 -1.09
CA ASP A 807 31.79 -30.31 -0.43
C ASP A 807 32.29 -29.19 0.50
N LEU A 808 32.49 -29.49 1.75
CA LEU A 808 32.91 -28.51 2.76
C LEU A 808 34.43 -28.34 2.88
N SER A 809 35.20 -28.73 1.88
CA SER A 809 36.65 -28.53 1.87
C SER A 809 37.06 -27.06 1.91
N ASP A 810 36.26 -26.17 1.31
CA ASP A 810 36.47 -24.72 1.28
C ASP A 810 36.11 -24.02 2.59
N TRP A 811 35.58 -24.74 3.58
CA TRP A 811 35.06 -24.22 4.84
C TRP A 811 35.89 -24.59 6.07
N GLN A 812 37.05 -25.23 5.88
CA GLN A 812 37.85 -25.79 6.98
C GLN A 812 38.49 -24.71 7.87
N ASP A 813 38.65 -23.52 7.37
CA ASP A 813 39.17 -22.35 8.06
C ASP A 813 38.11 -21.64 8.97
N VAL A 814 36.86 -22.07 8.90
CA VAL A 814 35.78 -21.52 9.74
C VAL A 814 35.23 -22.53 10.73
N ALA A 815 35.34 -22.22 12.01
CA ALA A 815 34.78 -23.06 13.05
C ALA A 815 33.26 -23.09 12.94
N PRO A 816 32.62 -24.27 12.99
CA PRO A 816 31.16 -24.36 12.90
C PRO A 816 30.46 -23.92 14.19
N VAL A 817 29.29 -23.31 14.05
CA VAL A 817 28.31 -23.25 15.10
C VAL A 817 27.66 -24.63 15.20
N VAL A 818 27.73 -25.27 16.35
CA VAL A 818 27.20 -26.63 16.56
C VAL A 818 25.90 -26.57 17.36
N LEU A 819 24.82 -27.04 16.73
CA LEU A 819 23.51 -27.18 17.35
C LEU A 819 23.17 -28.66 17.54
N THR A 820 22.43 -28.97 18.60
CA THR A 820 22.06 -30.33 18.99
C THR A 820 20.56 -30.39 19.34
N VAL A 821 20.11 -31.53 19.83
CA VAL A 821 18.75 -31.67 20.36
C VAL A 821 18.39 -30.62 21.43
N LYS A 822 19.37 -30.03 22.11
CA LYS A 822 19.13 -28.93 23.07
C LYS A 822 18.59 -27.67 22.42
N ASN A 823 18.78 -27.52 21.11
CA ASN A 823 18.29 -26.43 20.28
C ASN A 823 17.03 -26.84 19.49
N SER A 824 16.39 -27.95 19.84
CA SER A 824 15.24 -28.46 19.09
C SER A 824 13.91 -27.96 19.62
N VAL A 825 12.97 -27.79 18.71
CA VAL A 825 11.54 -27.65 18.99
C VAL A 825 10.85 -28.89 18.43
N GLN A 826 10.23 -29.67 19.29
CA GLN A 826 9.61 -30.95 18.92
C GLN A 826 8.09 -30.79 18.83
N SER A 827 7.53 -31.05 17.66
CA SER A 827 6.07 -31.11 17.46
C SER A 827 5.51 -32.53 17.70
N SER A 828 6.39 -33.52 17.72
CA SER A 828 6.14 -34.92 18.11
C SER A 828 7.39 -35.48 18.79
N PRO A 829 7.26 -36.53 19.65
CA PRO A 829 8.43 -37.15 20.28
C PRO A 829 9.44 -37.66 19.26
N TRP A 830 10.72 -37.33 19.44
CA TRP A 830 11.80 -37.81 18.59
C TRP A 830 12.28 -39.19 19.03
N SER A 831 12.63 -40.02 18.02
CA SER A 831 13.30 -41.30 18.25
C SER A 831 14.68 -41.09 18.89
N GLU A 832 15.23 -42.14 19.49
CA GLU A 832 16.56 -42.09 20.12
C GLU A 832 17.67 -41.81 19.08
N SER A 833 17.48 -42.22 17.83
CA SER A 833 18.41 -41.88 16.75
C SER A 833 18.30 -40.40 16.38
N MET A 834 17.10 -39.84 16.29
CA MET A 834 16.89 -38.42 16.00
C MET A 834 17.41 -37.49 17.10
N LYS A 835 17.37 -37.92 18.37
CA LYS A 835 17.94 -37.16 19.50
C LYS A 835 19.47 -37.01 19.40
N LYS A 836 20.12 -37.80 18.57
CA LYS A 836 21.57 -37.71 18.31
C LYS A 836 21.90 -36.78 17.12
N SER A 837 20.88 -36.21 16.47
CA SER A 837 21.06 -35.30 15.36
C SER A 837 21.86 -34.06 15.76
N THR A 838 22.71 -33.61 14.86
CA THR A 838 23.52 -32.39 15.03
C THR A 838 23.48 -31.56 13.76
N VAL A 839 23.58 -30.26 13.91
CA VAL A 839 23.74 -29.32 12.82
C VAL A 839 24.98 -28.52 13.05
N LYS A 840 25.90 -28.53 12.08
CA LYS A 840 27.07 -27.66 12.07
C LYS A 840 26.83 -26.59 10.99
N PHE A 841 26.74 -25.34 11.40
CA PHE A 841 26.53 -24.20 10.53
C PHE A 841 27.81 -23.40 10.37
N ARG A 842 28.13 -22.99 9.16
CA ARG A 842 29.22 -22.07 8.82
C ARG A 842 28.70 -20.98 7.90
N SER A 843 29.33 -19.80 7.97
CA SER A 843 29.03 -18.69 7.08
C SER A 843 30.29 -17.94 6.70
N LYS A 844 30.32 -17.44 5.47
CA LYS A 844 31.37 -16.57 4.91
C LYS A 844 30.71 -15.49 4.04
N TRP A 845 31.47 -14.49 3.69
CA TRP A 845 31.00 -13.45 2.77
C TRP A 845 32.16 -12.90 1.93
N ASP A 846 31.80 -12.35 0.77
CA ASP A 846 32.62 -11.44 -0.02
C ASP A 846 31.75 -10.32 -0.60
N SER A 847 32.31 -9.46 -1.45
CA SER A 847 31.55 -8.35 -2.04
C SER A 847 30.46 -8.78 -3.03
N ALA A 848 30.50 -10.04 -3.48
CA ALA A 848 29.54 -10.57 -4.43
C ALA A 848 28.47 -11.46 -3.78
N ARG A 849 28.78 -12.13 -2.66
CA ARG A 849 27.89 -13.17 -2.10
C ARG A 849 27.99 -13.30 -0.58
N LEU A 850 26.86 -13.67 0.03
CA LEU A 850 26.78 -14.26 1.37
C LEU A 850 26.70 -15.79 1.22
N TYR A 851 27.63 -16.51 1.83
CA TYR A 851 27.73 -17.96 1.77
C TYR A 851 27.28 -18.60 3.07
N LEU A 852 26.45 -19.63 2.99
CA LEU A 852 25.93 -20.40 4.12
C LEU A 852 26.16 -21.89 3.85
N ALA A 853 26.64 -22.63 4.86
CA ALA A 853 26.83 -24.08 4.78
C ALA A 853 26.29 -24.79 6.03
N PHE A 854 25.58 -25.87 5.82
CA PHE A 854 24.96 -26.68 6.87
C PHE A 854 25.37 -28.15 6.69
N GLU A 855 26.06 -28.71 7.67
CA GLU A 855 26.34 -30.13 7.78
C GLU A 855 25.36 -30.72 8.80
N VAL A 856 24.38 -31.48 8.36
CA VAL A 856 23.34 -32.05 9.19
C VAL A 856 23.58 -33.55 9.32
N LYS A 857 23.91 -34.02 10.53
CA LYS A 857 23.93 -35.43 10.87
C LYS A 857 22.60 -35.89 11.42
N LYS A 858 22.01 -36.87 10.78
CA LYS A 858 20.73 -37.46 11.24
C LYS A 858 20.55 -38.83 10.58
N ASP A 859 19.75 -39.65 11.25
CA ASP A 859 19.35 -40.94 10.73
C ASP A 859 18.25 -40.74 9.65
N GLY A 860 18.55 -41.18 8.42
CA GLY A 860 17.68 -40.98 7.27
C GLY A 860 17.64 -39.55 6.74
N PHE A 861 17.25 -39.42 5.49
CA PHE A 861 17.00 -38.13 4.82
C PHE A 861 15.68 -38.25 4.02
N HIS A 862 14.68 -37.48 4.44
CA HIS A 862 13.30 -37.60 4.03
C HIS A 862 12.77 -36.28 3.42
N PRO A 863 13.13 -35.96 2.16
CA PRO A 863 12.52 -34.83 1.45
C PRO A 863 11.06 -35.17 1.10
N VAL A 864 10.22 -34.14 0.97
CA VAL A 864 8.80 -34.30 0.62
C VAL A 864 8.51 -33.68 -0.73
N ASP A 865 8.09 -34.53 -1.69
CA ASP A 865 7.82 -34.15 -3.08
C ASP A 865 6.32 -34.18 -3.43
N THR A 866 5.47 -34.70 -2.54
CA THR A 866 4.09 -35.08 -2.85
C THR A 866 3.08 -33.93 -2.77
N HIS A 867 3.43 -32.79 -2.19
CA HIS A 867 2.54 -31.66 -1.93
C HIS A 867 2.94 -30.38 -2.68
N GLY A 868 3.76 -30.50 -3.71
CA GLY A 868 4.26 -29.39 -4.49
C GLY A 868 5.44 -28.65 -3.83
N GLU A 869 6.06 -27.73 -4.57
CA GLU A 869 7.28 -27.02 -4.16
C GLU A 869 7.09 -26.17 -2.88
N SER A 870 5.93 -25.58 -2.72
CA SER A 870 5.63 -24.72 -1.57
C SER A 870 5.49 -25.48 -0.25
N ALA A 871 5.34 -26.79 -0.29
CA ALA A 871 5.16 -27.67 0.86
C ALA A 871 6.41 -28.49 1.23
N THR A 872 7.54 -28.28 0.55
CA THR A 872 8.77 -29.01 0.82
C THR A 872 9.34 -28.79 2.23
N TRP A 873 8.85 -27.77 2.95
CA TRP A 873 9.14 -27.57 4.39
C TRP A 873 8.61 -28.67 5.30
N LEU A 874 7.69 -29.51 4.81
CA LEU A 874 7.21 -30.70 5.53
C LEU A 874 8.28 -31.81 5.57
N GLY A 875 9.23 -31.79 4.65
CA GLY A 875 10.40 -32.70 4.62
C GLY A 875 11.62 -32.13 5.33
N ASP A 876 12.72 -32.85 5.20
CA ASP A 876 14.04 -32.39 5.61
C ASP A 876 14.47 -31.23 4.70
N GLY A 877 14.95 -30.15 5.30
CA GLY A 877 15.39 -28.95 4.61
C GLY A 877 15.82 -27.86 5.59
N VAL A 878 16.44 -26.83 5.07
CA VAL A 878 16.88 -25.66 5.84
C VAL A 878 16.01 -24.47 5.51
N GLN A 879 15.30 -23.92 6.50
CA GLN A 879 14.67 -22.61 6.38
C GLN A 879 15.54 -21.58 7.08
N PHE A 880 15.76 -20.45 6.46
CA PHE A 880 16.49 -19.34 7.07
C PHE A 880 15.83 -18.03 6.75
N ALA A 881 16.01 -17.07 7.63
CA ALA A 881 15.37 -15.75 7.51
C ALA A 881 16.34 -14.63 7.88
N LEU A 882 16.14 -13.48 7.24
CA LEU A 882 16.89 -12.25 7.49
C LEU A 882 15.91 -11.10 7.73
N ASP A 883 16.18 -10.32 8.80
CA ASP A 883 15.72 -8.95 8.97
C ASP A 883 16.86 -8.05 8.47
N THR A 884 16.78 -7.66 7.19
CA THR A 884 17.92 -7.11 6.45
C THR A 884 18.40 -5.76 6.93
N VAL A 885 17.54 -5.00 7.60
CA VAL A 885 17.84 -3.69 8.19
C VAL A 885 18.07 -3.79 9.71
N ALA A 886 17.84 -4.97 10.29
CA ALA A 886 17.92 -5.22 11.73
C ALA A 886 16.99 -4.30 12.55
N ASN A 887 15.77 -4.14 12.07
CA ASN A 887 14.86 -3.11 12.57
C ASN A 887 13.61 -3.64 13.30
N ALA A 888 13.34 -4.93 13.32
CA ALA A 888 12.17 -5.52 13.97
C ALA A 888 12.08 -5.14 15.46
N PRO A 889 11.01 -4.42 15.90
CA PRO A 889 10.83 -4.07 17.29
C PRO A 889 10.59 -5.30 18.16
N LYS A 890 10.95 -5.21 19.42
CA LYS A 890 10.60 -6.25 20.38
C LYS A 890 9.09 -6.46 20.44
N GLY A 891 8.65 -7.68 20.23
CA GLY A 891 7.24 -8.03 20.19
C GLY A 891 6.60 -8.01 18.80
N THR A 892 7.38 -7.74 17.75
CA THR A 892 6.89 -7.79 16.37
C THR A 892 6.23 -9.14 16.07
N ALA A 893 5.05 -9.10 15.48
CA ALA A 893 4.32 -10.25 15.00
C ALA A 893 4.25 -10.26 13.48
N GLY A 894 4.88 -11.25 12.85
CA GLY A 894 4.97 -11.35 11.39
C GLY A 894 6.24 -10.69 10.82
N TYR A 895 6.53 -11.01 9.58
CA TYR A 895 7.61 -10.37 8.82
C TYR A 895 7.25 -8.94 8.47
N GLN A 896 8.27 -8.09 8.42
CA GLN A 896 8.17 -6.69 8.02
C GLN A 896 8.58 -6.52 6.55
N ASP A 897 8.53 -5.28 6.07
CA ASP A 897 8.75 -4.93 4.67
C ASP A 897 10.18 -5.17 4.15
N ASP A 898 11.12 -5.48 5.02
CA ASP A 898 12.53 -5.75 4.69
C ASP A 898 12.98 -7.17 5.07
N ASP A 899 12.04 -8.02 5.50
CA ASP A 899 12.32 -9.38 5.95
C ASP A 899 12.22 -10.40 4.82
N PHE A 900 13.11 -11.39 4.86
CA PHE A 900 13.09 -12.53 3.94
C PHE A 900 13.06 -13.85 4.69
N GLU A 901 12.37 -14.83 4.12
CA GLU A 901 12.48 -16.24 4.51
C GLU A 901 12.72 -17.11 3.27
N TYR A 902 13.69 -17.98 3.34
CA TYR A 902 14.02 -18.94 2.31
C TYR A 902 13.96 -20.36 2.84
N LEU A 903 13.68 -21.31 1.95
CA LEU A 903 13.76 -22.74 2.18
C LEU A 903 14.67 -23.37 1.15
N LEU A 904 15.71 -24.04 1.60
CA LEU A 904 16.57 -24.89 0.78
C LEU A 904 16.21 -26.34 1.04
N SER A 905 15.71 -27.04 0.06
CA SER A 905 15.22 -28.42 0.14
C SER A 905 15.53 -29.19 -1.14
N LEU A 906 15.32 -30.51 -1.11
CA LEU A 906 15.39 -31.33 -2.29
C LEU A 906 13.96 -31.56 -2.83
N TYR A 907 13.74 -31.28 -4.10
CA TYR A 907 12.48 -31.49 -4.78
C TYR A 907 12.71 -32.23 -6.11
N GLN A 908 12.05 -33.38 -6.28
CA GLN A 908 12.24 -34.24 -7.45
C GLN A 908 13.70 -34.58 -7.75
N GLY A 909 14.47 -34.81 -6.68
CA GLY A 909 15.88 -35.16 -6.75
C GLY A 909 16.84 -33.99 -7.06
N LYS A 910 16.35 -32.76 -7.17
CA LYS A 910 17.16 -31.55 -7.44
C LYS A 910 17.11 -30.57 -6.27
N PRO A 911 18.20 -29.85 -6.01
CA PRO A 911 18.16 -28.73 -5.06
C PRO A 911 17.12 -27.70 -5.49
N LEU A 912 16.34 -27.21 -4.51
CA LEU A 912 15.31 -26.21 -4.67
C LEU A 912 15.54 -25.11 -3.64
N LEU A 913 15.77 -23.89 -4.10
CA LEU A 913 15.71 -22.70 -3.26
C LEU A 913 14.32 -22.04 -3.45
N ASN A 914 13.54 -22.03 -2.37
CA ASN A 914 12.24 -21.42 -2.32
C ASN A 914 12.25 -20.17 -1.46
N ARG A 915 11.67 -19.08 -1.93
CA ARG A 915 11.42 -17.88 -1.16
C ARG A 915 10.03 -17.98 -0.53
N LEU A 916 9.96 -18.11 0.80
CA LEU A 916 8.72 -18.28 1.55
C LEU A 916 8.13 -16.95 2.01
N ALA A 917 8.99 -15.98 2.30
CA ALA A 917 8.61 -14.60 2.56
C ALA A 917 9.61 -13.67 1.89
N ALA A 918 9.11 -12.54 1.47
CA ALA A 918 9.89 -11.53 0.79
C ALA A 918 9.45 -10.16 1.29
N SER A 919 10.37 -9.22 1.24
CA SER A 919 10.11 -7.84 1.52
C SER A 919 8.93 -7.32 0.67
N ALA A 920 7.94 -6.72 1.34
CA ALA A 920 6.86 -5.99 0.68
C ALA A 920 7.25 -4.53 0.40
N SER A 921 8.47 -4.15 0.82
CA SER A 921 8.96 -2.79 0.65
C SER A 921 9.33 -2.51 -0.79
N SER A 922 9.32 -1.23 -1.11
CA SER A 922 9.82 -0.70 -2.36
C SER A 922 11.34 -0.87 -2.56
N TYR A 923 12.05 -1.41 -1.59
CA TYR A 923 13.51 -1.60 -1.69
C TYR A 923 13.89 -2.65 -2.71
N ASP A 924 13.10 -3.71 -2.82
CA ASP A 924 13.38 -4.78 -3.75
C ASP A 924 12.08 -5.45 -4.22
N SER A 925 11.64 -5.06 -5.38
CA SER A 925 10.45 -5.63 -6.00
C SER A 925 10.67 -7.06 -6.55
N LEU A 926 11.90 -7.51 -6.73
CA LEU A 926 12.20 -8.92 -6.98
C LEU A 926 11.80 -9.79 -5.79
N SER A 927 11.75 -9.19 -4.60
CA SER A 927 11.36 -9.86 -3.38
C SER A 927 9.90 -10.28 -3.33
N LYS A 928 9.03 -9.72 -4.15
CA LYS A 928 7.60 -10.08 -4.16
C LYS A 928 7.31 -11.43 -4.82
N SER A 929 8.22 -12.00 -5.58
CA SER A 929 8.07 -13.34 -6.12
C SER A 929 8.33 -14.38 -5.03
N LEU A 930 7.25 -14.95 -4.49
CA LEU A 930 7.31 -16.14 -3.64
C LEU A 930 7.42 -17.40 -4.51
N GLY A 931 8.06 -18.43 -3.96
CA GLY A 931 8.24 -19.69 -4.65
C GLY A 931 9.69 -19.94 -5.08
N ARG A 932 9.87 -20.76 -6.08
CA ARG A 932 11.21 -21.08 -6.61
C ARG A 932 11.93 -19.81 -7.07
N THR A 933 13.20 -19.68 -6.68
CA THR A 933 14.09 -18.61 -7.13
C THR A 933 15.40 -19.16 -7.63
N ASP A 934 15.93 -18.56 -8.68
CA ASP A 934 17.25 -18.80 -9.25
C ASP A 934 18.29 -17.78 -8.76
N GLN A 935 17.86 -16.87 -7.89
CA GLN A 935 18.72 -15.82 -7.32
C GLN A 935 19.57 -16.33 -6.16
N GLY A 936 20.32 -17.38 -6.41
CA GLY A 936 21.24 -17.99 -5.46
C GLY A 936 21.70 -19.36 -5.95
N ASP A 937 22.98 -19.62 -5.88
CA ASP A 937 23.54 -20.94 -6.18
C ASP A 937 23.36 -21.84 -4.96
N CYS A 938 22.88 -23.06 -5.15
CA CYS A 938 22.70 -24.01 -4.05
C CYS A 938 23.05 -25.44 -4.43
N ALA A 939 23.57 -26.18 -3.47
CA ALA A 939 23.91 -27.59 -3.59
C ALA A 939 23.39 -28.37 -2.36
N ILE A 940 22.96 -29.61 -2.59
CA ILE A 940 22.56 -30.54 -1.54
C ILE A 940 23.24 -31.88 -1.85
N ARG A 941 24.05 -32.36 -0.92
CA ARG A 941 24.76 -33.64 -1.06
C ARG A 941 24.49 -34.57 0.13
N ARG A 942 24.06 -35.80 -0.14
CA ARG A 942 23.92 -36.82 0.89
C ARG A 942 25.28 -37.34 1.30
N THR A 943 25.49 -37.56 2.57
CA THR A 943 26.69 -38.19 3.16
C THR A 943 26.31 -39.54 3.77
N ALA A 944 27.26 -40.28 4.27
CA ALA A 944 27.01 -41.58 4.90
C ALA A 944 26.14 -41.49 6.15
N ASP A 945 26.19 -40.37 6.86
CA ASP A 945 25.52 -40.15 8.16
C ASP A 945 24.66 -38.87 8.19
N GLY A 946 24.30 -38.31 6.99
CA GLY A 946 23.47 -37.09 6.94
C GLY A 946 23.41 -36.43 5.57
N VAL A 947 23.40 -35.10 5.60
CA VAL A 947 23.28 -34.27 4.40
C VAL A 947 24.02 -32.94 4.58
N VAL A 948 24.63 -32.46 3.53
CA VAL A 948 25.25 -31.14 3.41
C VAL A 948 24.37 -30.25 2.53
N TYR A 949 24.14 -29.04 2.98
CA TYR A 949 23.53 -27.97 2.21
C TYR A 949 24.49 -26.82 2.08
N GLU A 950 24.68 -26.30 0.88
CA GLU A 950 25.45 -25.11 0.59
C GLU A 950 24.64 -24.11 -0.20
N LEU A 951 24.88 -22.85 0.05
CA LEU A 951 24.15 -21.74 -0.56
C LEU A 951 25.02 -20.52 -0.70
N ALA A 952 24.91 -19.83 -1.83
CA ALA A 952 25.49 -18.51 -2.08
C ALA A 952 24.40 -17.52 -2.52
N LEU A 953 24.20 -16.46 -1.75
CA LEU A 953 23.18 -15.45 -1.99
C LEU A 953 23.82 -14.17 -2.54
N PRO A 954 23.45 -13.70 -3.74
CA PRO A 954 23.90 -12.41 -4.26
C PRO A 954 23.20 -11.25 -3.53
N PRO A 955 23.72 -10.01 -3.61
CA PRO A 955 23.13 -8.84 -2.97
C PRO A 955 21.65 -8.63 -3.27
N VAL A 956 21.22 -8.94 -4.49
CA VAL A 956 19.82 -8.81 -4.91
C VAL A 956 18.85 -9.68 -4.09
N SER A 957 19.30 -10.81 -3.58
CA SER A 957 18.49 -11.73 -2.77
C SER A 957 18.38 -11.34 -1.30
N ILE A 958 19.17 -10.37 -0.86
CA ILE A 958 19.25 -9.94 0.53
C ILE A 958 19.22 -8.41 0.68
N SER A 959 18.83 -7.70 -0.38
CA SER A 959 18.69 -6.24 -0.37
C SER A 959 17.59 -5.81 0.63
N PRO A 960 17.81 -4.69 1.39
CA PRO A 960 18.90 -3.73 1.27
C PRO A 960 20.16 -4.04 2.09
N PHE A 961 20.33 -5.26 2.63
CA PHE A 961 21.56 -5.64 3.33
C PHE A 961 22.75 -5.55 2.38
N LYS A 962 23.81 -4.87 2.81
CA LYS A 962 25.00 -4.61 2.00
C LYS A 962 26.15 -5.51 2.44
N LEU A 963 26.80 -6.16 1.49
CA LEU A 963 28.00 -6.97 1.72
C LEU A 963 29.25 -6.09 1.84
N LEU A 964 29.39 -5.43 2.99
CA LEU A 964 30.50 -4.55 3.33
C LEU A 964 31.03 -4.91 4.73
N PRO A 965 32.32 -4.68 5.02
CA PRO A 965 32.86 -4.87 6.37
C PRO A 965 32.07 -4.07 7.41
N GLY A 966 31.71 -4.72 8.51
CA GLY A 966 30.94 -4.10 9.60
C GLY A 966 29.45 -3.94 9.33
N SER A 967 28.94 -4.36 8.17
CA SER A 967 27.50 -4.44 7.95
C SER A 967 26.89 -5.49 8.87
N ALA A 968 25.70 -5.19 9.38
CA ALA A 968 24.94 -6.07 10.26
C ALA A 968 23.51 -6.26 9.77
N THR A 969 22.99 -7.44 9.93
CA THR A 969 21.60 -7.86 9.73
C THR A 969 21.18 -8.73 10.89
N ARG A 970 19.89 -9.05 11.05
CA ARG A 970 19.50 -10.14 11.94
C ARG A 970 19.21 -11.40 11.14
N PHE A 971 19.63 -12.51 11.69
CA PHE A 971 19.58 -13.81 11.02
C PHE A 971 19.14 -14.92 11.96
N SER A 972 18.36 -15.84 11.45
CA SER A 972 18.11 -17.14 12.07
C SER A 972 17.90 -18.21 11.02
N PHE A 973 17.95 -19.47 11.45
CA PHE A 973 17.59 -20.62 10.64
C PHE A 973 16.99 -21.74 11.48
N ILE A 974 16.23 -22.60 10.82
CA ILE A 974 15.77 -23.89 11.33
C ILE A 974 16.16 -25.00 10.33
N VAL A 975 16.52 -26.15 10.86
CA VAL A 975 16.66 -27.38 10.08
C VAL A 975 15.45 -28.25 10.39
N ASN A 976 14.58 -28.44 9.42
CA ASN A 976 13.38 -29.26 9.54
C ASN A 976 13.75 -30.73 9.70
N MET A 977 13.06 -31.42 10.59
CA MET A 977 13.28 -32.83 10.88
C MET A 977 12.02 -33.64 10.55
N ASN A 978 12.17 -34.53 9.57
CA ASN A 978 11.16 -35.48 9.16
C ASN A 978 11.58 -36.91 9.55
N ASP A 979 10.67 -37.73 10.07
CA ASP A 979 10.93 -39.10 10.55
C ASP A 979 10.69 -40.18 9.49
N GLY A 980 10.36 -39.78 8.25
CA GLY A 980 9.97 -40.63 7.14
C GLY A 980 8.46 -40.67 6.91
N GLU A 981 7.66 -40.31 7.91
CA GLU A 981 6.20 -40.18 7.81
C GLU A 981 5.74 -38.74 7.82
N LYS A 982 6.31 -37.91 8.67
CA LYS A 982 5.92 -36.49 8.84
C LYS A 982 7.05 -35.64 9.42
N ARG A 983 6.87 -34.34 9.33
CA ARG A 983 7.71 -33.38 10.05
C ARG A 983 7.43 -33.47 11.53
N VAL A 984 8.44 -33.74 12.34
CA VAL A 984 8.34 -33.95 13.80
C VAL A 984 8.95 -32.82 14.62
N GLY A 985 9.46 -31.79 13.99
CA GLY A 985 10.05 -30.62 14.62
C GLY A 985 11.21 -30.05 13.80
N TRP A 986 12.07 -29.32 14.49
CA TRP A 986 13.27 -28.71 13.90
C TRP A 986 14.35 -28.44 14.95
N ILE A 987 15.59 -28.23 14.48
CA ILE A 987 16.70 -27.64 15.25
C ILE A 987 16.87 -26.19 14.79
N GLU A 988 16.95 -25.23 15.72
CA GLU A 988 16.99 -23.80 15.40
C GLU A 988 18.19 -23.06 16.00
N LEU A 989 18.68 -22.06 15.28
CA LEU A 989 19.71 -21.14 15.78
C LEU A 989 19.13 -20.22 16.86
N THR A 990 18.03 -19.54 16.54
CA THR A 990 17.20 -18.75 17.47
C THR A 990 15.74 -18.95 17.13
N PRO A 991 14.83 -18.74 18.09
CA PRO A 991 13.41 -18.77 17.82
C PRO A 991 12.98 -17.74 16.76
N GLY A 992 11.78 -17.89 16.22
CA GLY A 992 11.12 -16.88 15.38
C GLY A 992 10.71 -17.36 13.99
N ILE A 993 11.37 -18.40 13.43
CA ILE A 993 10.99 -18.96 12.12
C ILE A 993 9.94 -20.06 12.26
N GLY A 994 10.14 -21.02 13.16
CA GLY A 994 9.30 -22.21 13.25
C GLY A 994 7.90 -21.98 13.84
N GLN A 995 7.61 -20.79 14.35
CA GLN A 995 6.36 -20.43 15.02
C GLN A 995 5.47 -19.51 14.20
N GLN A 996 4.21 -19.39 14.60
CA GLN A 996 3.28 -18.40 14.04
C GLN A 996 2.70 -17.55 15.18
N PRO A 997 2.64 -16.23 15.03
CA PRO A 997 3.25 -15.44 13.94
C PRO A 997 4.78 -15.51 13.97
N LYS A 998 5.41 -15.25 12.83
CA LYS A 998 6.88 -15.14 12.73
C LYS A 998 7.39 -14.00 13.63
N ARG A 999 8.61 -14.16 14.15
CA ARG A 999 9.19 -13.25 15.15
C ARG A 999 10.61 -12.81 14.79
N PRO A 1000 10.79 -11.92 13.78
CA PRO A 1000 12.11 -11.44 13.38
C PRO A 1000 12.86 -10.71 14.50
N ASP A 1001 12.14 -10.15 15.47
CA ASP A 1001 12.72 -9.54 16.68
C ASP A 1001 13.51 -10.51 17.57
N GLN A 1002 13.37 -11.83 17.36
CA GLN A 1002 14.10 -12.87 18.09
C GLN A 1002 15.34 -13.37 17.35
N PHE A 1003 15.58 -12.93 16.12
CA PHE A 1003 16.74 -13.29 15.36
C PHE A 1003 18.01 -12.72 16.00
N MET A 1004 19.16 -13.32 15.67
CA MET A 1004 20.48 -12.92 16.18
C MET A 1004 21.13 -11.92 15.22
N ASP A 1005 21.83 -10.93 15.76
CA ASP A 1005 22.67 -10.08 14.93
C ASP A 1005 23.73 -10.90 14.21
N MET A 1006 23.84 -10.71 12.91
CA MET A 1006 24.87 -11.27 12.05
C MET A 1006 25.74 -10.12 11.53
N VAL A 1007 27.05 -10.17 11.82
CA VAL A 1007 27.98 -9.07 11.53
C VAL A 1007 29.08 -9.56 10.60
N LEU A 1008 29.30 -8.85 9.49
CA LEU A 1008 30.34 -9.15 8.52
C LEU A 1008 31.68 -8.60 9.00
N LEU A 1009 32.65 -9.51 9.23
CA LEU A 1009 34.01 -9.12 9.61
C LEU A 1009 34.82 -8.65 8.39
N PRO A 1010 35.82 -7.77 8.59
CA PRO A 1010 36.74 -7.30 7.53
C PRO A 1010 37.46 -8.40 6.75
#